data_82dcaa59d09fc12134de41b7eb3af6a7
#
_entry.id   82dcaa59d09fc12134de41b7eb3af6a7
#
_cell.length_a   1.000
_cell.length_b   1.000
_cell.length_c   1.000
_cell.angle_alpha   90.00
_cell.angle_beta   90.00
_cell.angle_gamma   90.00
#
_symmetry.space_group_name_H-M   'P 1'
#
loop_
_entity.id
_entity.type
_entity.pdbx_description
1 polymer ?
#
loop_
_entity_poly.entity_id
_entity_poly.type
_entity_poly.pdbx_seq_one_letter_code
_entity_poly.pdbx_strand_id
1 'polypeptide(L)'
;MVNRLRTKLIRDVRAGIWQIVAISIVAGLGVAMFYGLLMGYSNQKISYAVSYQRLRFADVTIGLKRAPRAIVQRISGMPGVIHVDGRLVVDLDVEQSPGRRGRVTGRLVTLPPRDQPAVNQLLVLEGRLPIGGARREAALESSFAARHKYRPGDRIFPKLDGQRVAFTVTGIVSSPEYIYAVQSKQLLMPTPETFGVLFVRRDQIESLLGMAGSVNEVTLVTEPGQADRIGEEIRRRYSAYGSQDPMTRAEQPSNLLLQSDLDGYAPAAVLMPTLFLGTAALAVSLVLARWVQAQRGQVGFLRASGFPPSAILQHYLELGIAAGAGGGLVGVGLGYGYGLLISKVYADLLHMPYQIVEPHPELAVAGFGLSLVACGLGALGPARQAAAMSPAEAMRGQVPSSPMLAARIPLPLMLALPLRNLLRRPLRTLGTAVGVGASTILLILTGSMLDSLDASLRTYLKEVQNYDLLVGFSEPPADGILFHFRRWPGVLRVEPSLELPVRILHNGRSEETVMIGVLPGSQLRRLPSLDTGLPMFPLPGTVLFTDALMRKLNLERGNLLNIAYTQNTREFSAEANLRSGDPVHQPIGTPIYIGLRDLQLRYGVPLGLPPRGITGALLRVEPGYLASVRARFQARKDVALVQTSDELAAQIYELTAYSRTFMGIFMLFGAAMALAVTYTATDSILWERTRELATLRTLGFGMGRISILVALENMMVAALGAAIGLYPGIRVAQGLMDATQTEGFAMKLVVSQQTYLMALAAPVVLVFLAQWPGLRRISRLDLAGAIRLRDE
;
A
#
# COMPACT_ATOMS: atom_id res chain seq x y z
N MET A 1 15.49 50.39 18.04
CA MET A 1 14.55 49.40 18.65
C MET A 1 14.62 48.04 18.03
N VAL A 2 14.52 47.88 16.72
CA VAL A 2 14.58 46.57 15.99
C VAL A 2 15.84 45.75 16.29
N ASN A 3 16.99 46.36 16.38
CA ASN A 3 18.29 45.70 16.63
C ASN A 3 18.36 44.97 18.00
N ARG A 4 17.71 45.51 19.04
CA ARG A 4 17.65 44.92 20.38
C ARG A 4 16.75 43.67 20.44
N LEU A 5 15.61 43.66 19.69
CA LEU A 5 14.74 42.52 19.62
C LEU A 5 15.42 41.35 18.83
N ARG A 6 16.19 41.65 17.79
CA ARG A 6 16.98 40.62 17.06
C ARG A 6 18.06 39.99 17.96
N THR A 7 18.74 40.81 18.78
CA THR A 7 19.71 40.27 19.75
C THR A 7 19.00 39.39 20.81
N LYS A 8 17.82 39.80 21.26
CA LYS A 8 16.99 38.97 22.14
C LYS A 8 16.59 37.67 21.46
N LEU A 9 16.16 37.69 20.20
CA LEU A 9 15.78 36.51 19.42
C LEU A 9 16.92 35.48 19.40
N ILE A 10 18.14 35.88 19.06
CA ILE A 10 19.30 35.00 19.03
C ILE A 10 19.59 34.40 20.40
N ARG A 11 19.43 35.19 21.47
CA ARG A 11 19.63 34.73 22.85
C ARG A 11 18.54 33.73 23.25
N ASP A 12 17.29 34.00 22.92
CA ASP A 12 16.15 33.12 23.22
C ASP A 12 16.28 31.79 22.44
N VAL A 13 16.69 31.83 21.15
CA VAL A 13 17.02 30.63 20.35
C VAL A 13 18.14 29.83 21.00
N ARG A 14 19.23 30.46 21.43
CA ARG A 14 20.34 29.73 22.12
C ARG A 14 19.92 29.15 23.45
N ALA A 15 19.11 29.87 24.23
CA ALA A 15 18.62 29.38 25.52
C ALA A 15 17.68 28.17 25.38
N GLY A 16 16.86 28.15 24.33
CA GLY A 16 15.88 27.10 24.04
C GLY A 16 16.27 26.17 22.89
N ILE A 17 17.56 26.11 22.52
CA ILE A 17 18.00 25.40 21.31
C ILE A 17 17.50 23.97 21.22
N TRP A 18 17.52 23.22 22.30
CA TRP A 18 17.06 21.82 22.32
C TRP A 18 15.57 21.67 22.11
N GLN A 19 14.77 22.62 22.58
CA GLN A 19 13.31 22.63 22.35
C GLN A 19 13.01 22.96 20.89
N ILE A 20 13.73 23.98 20.32
CA ILE A 20 13.60 24.31 18.91
C ILE A 20 14.04 23.15 18.03
N VAL A 21 15.14 22.49 18.34
CA VAL A 21 15.61 21.28 17.62
C VAL A 21 14.56 20.18 17.67
N ALA A 22 13.98 19.89 18.83
CA ALA A 22 12.96 18.86 18.95
C ALA A 22 11.70 19.17 18.11
N ILE A 23 11.25 20.44 18.13
CA ILE A 23 10.14 20.88 17.27
C ILE A 23 10.54 20.78 15.78
N SER A 24 11.77 21.21 15.45
CA SER A 24 12.29 21.13 14.07
C SER A 24 12.35 19.67 13.58
N ILE A 25 12.65 18.71 14.46
CA ILE A 25 12.61 17.28 14.12
C ILE A 25 11.17 16.87 13.75
N VAL A 26 10.17 17.23 14.57
CA VAL A 26 8.77 16.89 14.28
C VAL A 26 8.29 17.51 12.96
N ALA A 27 8.58 18.80 12.75
CA ALA A 27 8.26 19.49 11.50
C ALA A 27 9.02 18.88 10.31
N GLY A 28 10.30 18.53 10.54
CA GLY A 28 11.14 17.87 9.55
C GLY A 28 10.64 16.49 9.13
N LEU A 29 10.14 15.68 10.07
CA LEU A 29 9.50 14.41 9.75
C LEU A 29 8.26 14.62 8.87
N GLY A 30 7.45 15.65 9.15
CA GLY A 30 6.29 16.01 8.30
C GLY A 30 6.70 16.39 6.87
N VAL A 31 7.75 17.22 6.74
CA VAL A 31 8.29 17.60 5.42
C VAL A 31 8.92 16.39 4.72
N ALA A 32 9.65 15.54 5.46
CA ALA A 32 10.25 14.34 4.91
C ALA A 32 9.20 13.38 4.34
N MET A 33 8.06 13.22 5.04
CA MET A 33 6.93 12.44 4.55
C MET A 33 6.30 13.06 3.31
N PHE A 34 6.03 14.37 3.34
CA PHE A 34 5.47 15.09 2.21
C PHE A 34 6.36 14.97 0.96
N TYR A 35 7.62 15.39 1.10
CA TYR A 35 8.54 15.44 -0.01
C TYR A 35 8.92 14.05 -0.51
N GLY A 36 9.23 13.11 0.41
CA GLY A 36 9.66 11.75 0.04
C GLY A 36 8.55 10.94 -0.64
N LEU A 37 7.31 10.98 -0.13
CA LEU A 37 6.19 10.29 -0.75
C LEU A 37 5.86 10.87 -2.13
N LEU A 38 5.74 12.20 -2.24
CA LEU A 38 5.41 12.83 -3.51
C LEU A 38 6.54 12.73 -4.54
N MET A 39 7.80 12.80 -4.12
CA MET A 39 8.95 12.53 -4.98
C MET A 39 8.92 11.09 -5.51
N GLY A 40 8.70 10.11 -4.62
CA GLY A 40 8.58 8.71 -5.01
C GLY A 40 7.44 8.49 -6.01
N TYR A 41 6.26 9.03 -5.71
CA TYR A 41 5.09 9.00 -6.62
C TYR A 41 5.39 9.63 -7.99
N SER A 42 5.96 10.84 -8.00
CA SER A 42 6.28 11.56 -9.24
C SER A 42 7.30 10.82 -10.09
N ASN A 43 8.38 10.33 -9.46
CA ASN A 43 9.40 9.53 -10.14
C ASN A 43 8.82 8.25 -10.75
N GLN A 44 7.93 7.57 -10.03
CA GLN A 44 7.26 6.37 -10.51
C GLN A 44 6.36 6.69 -11.72
N LYS A 45 5.55 7.74 -11.62
CA LYS A 45 4.68 8.20 -12.71
C LYS A 45 5.46 8.58 -13.96
N ILE A 46 6.58 9.30 -13.81
CA ILE A 46 7.45 9.67 -14.92
C ILE A 46 8.12 8.43 -15.52
N SER A 47 8.59 7.51 -14.68
CA SER A 47 9.22 6.26 -15.14
C SER A 47 8.27 5.41 -15.97
N TYR A 48 6.98 5.32 -15.59
CA TYR A 48 5.96 4.65 -16.40
C TYR A 48 5.72 5.38 -17.72
N ALA A 49 5.53 6.69 -17.68
CA ALA A 49 5.28 7.48 -18.87
C ALA A 49 6.43 7.37 -19.88
N VAL A 50 7.68 7.47 -19.41
CA VAL A 50 8.88 7.31 -20.26
C VAL A 50 9.00 5.88 -20.79
N SER A 51 8.74 4.87 -19.97
CA SER A 51 8.77 3.47 -20.40
C SER A 51 7.73 3.21 -21.49
N TYR A 52 6.51 3.69 -21.29
CA TYR A 52 5.43 3.55 -22.27
C TYR A 52 5.71 4.30 -23.57
N GLN A 53 6.21 5.52 -23.49
CA GLN A 53 6.52 6.32 -24.66
C GLN A 53 7.69 5.72 -25.48
N ARG A 54 8.80 5.39 -24.81
CA ARG A 54 10.00 4.87 -25.48
C ARG A 54 9.78 3.50 -26.10
N LEU A 55 9.01 2.64 -25.43
CA LEU A 55 8.71 1.29 -25.90
C LEU A 55 7.41 1.23 -26.73
N ARG A 56 6.80 2.36 -27.03
CA ARG A 56 5.58 2.48 -27.85
C ARG A 56 4.48 1.53 -27.36
N PHE A 57 4.16 1.66 -26.06
CA PHE A 57 3.11 0.84 -25.47
C PHE A 57 1.79 1.06 -26.19
N ALA A 58 1.08 -0.04 -26.51
CA ALA A 58 -0.17 0.02 -27.26
C ALA A 58 -1.24 0.85 -26.56
N ASP A 59 -1.96 1.67 -27.31
CA ASP A 59 -3.19 2.35 -26.85
C ASP A 59 -4.38 1.40 -26.89
N VAL A 60 -4.38 0.51 -27.91
CA VAL A 60 -5.45 -0.49 -28.12
C VAL A 60 -4.83 -1.82 -28.53
N THR A 61 -5.33 -2.89 -27.95
CA THR A 61 -5.03 -4.27 -28.34
C THR A 61 -6.33 -4.98 -28.72
N ILE A 62 -6.35 -5.66 -29.84
CA ILE A 62 -7.53 -6.38 -30.36
C ILE A 62 -7.14 -7.82 -30.65
N GLY A 63 -7.77 -8.76 -29.93
CA GLY A 63 -7.67 -10.17 -30.20
C GLY A 63 -8.50 -10.56 -31.44
N LEU A 64 -7.99 -11.49 -32.22
CA LEU A 64 -8.62 -12.06 -33.40
C LEU A 64 -8.55 -13.59 -33.30
N LYS A 65 -9.49 -14.32 -33.88
CA LYS A 65 -9.36 -15.76 -33.95
C LYS A 65 -8.23 -16.17 -34.92
N ARG A 66 -8.31 -15.68 -36.14
CA ARG A 66 -7.29 -15.87 -37.17
C ARG A 66 -7.57 -14.86 -38.28
N ALA A 67 -6.61 -14.02 -38.62
CA ALA A 67 -6.77 -13.08 -39.73
C ALA A 67 -5.52 -13.07 -40.60
N PRO A 68 -5.66 -12.83 -41.95
CA PRO A 68 -4.51 -12.67 -42.81
C PRO A 68 -3.66 -11.48 -42.38
N ARG A 69 -2.34 -11.60 -42.45
CA ARG A 69 -1.41 -10.50 -42.11
C ARG A 69 -1.67 -9.21 -42.88
N ALA A 70 -2.24 -9.31 -44.10
CA ALA A 70 -2.59 -8.17 -44.92
C ALA A 70 -3.54 -7.17 -44.28
N ILE A 71 -4.29 -7.59 -43.21
CA ILE A 71 -5.14 -6.64 -42.48
C ILE A 71 -4.31 -5.58 -41.75
N VAL A 72 -3.09 -5.89 -41.30
CA VAL A 72 -2.20 -4.96 -40.58
C VAL A 72 -1.89 -3.75 -41.48
N GLN A 73 -1.59 -3.98 -42.76
CA GLN A 73 -1.37 -2.89 -43.74
C GLN A 73 -2.64 -2.07 -43.96
N ARG A 74 -3.82 -2.70 -43.99
CA ARG A 74 -5.08 -1.96 -44.15
C ARG A 74 -5.40 -1.12 -42.94
N ILE A 75 -5.10 -1.62 -41.73
CA ILE A 75 -5.28 -0.89 -40.47
C ILE A 75 -4.28 0.26 -40.38
N SER A 76 -3.03 0.10 -40.83
CA SER A 76 -2.04 1.20 -40.84
C SER A 76 -2.45 2.39 -41.70
N GLY A 77 -3.33 2.19 -42.68
CA GLY A 77 -3.90 3.27 -43.53
C GLY A 77 -5.14 3.94 -42.91
N MET A 78 -5.62 3.55 -41.76
CA MET A 78 -6.78 4.17 -41.10
C MET A 78 -6.41 5.51 -40.44
N PRO A 79 -7.27 6.55 -40.61
CA PRO A 79 -7.03 7.84 -39.96
C PRO A 79 -6.92 7.74 -38.43
N GLY A 80 -5.87 8.36 -37.87
CA GLY A 80 -5.61 8.36 -36.45
C GLY A 80 -4.78 7.16 -35.93
N VAL A 81 -4.35 6.23 -36.82
CA VAL A 81 -3.40 5.16 -36.48
C VAL A 81 -1.98 5.65 -36.75
N ILE A 82 -1.14 5.67 -35.69
CA ILE A 82 0.27 6.10 -35.82
C ILE A 82 1.17 4.88 -36.07
N HIS A 83 1.01 3.83 -35.24
CA HIS A 83 1.74 2.58 -35.41
C HIS A 83 0.79 1.40 -35.23
N VAL A 84 1.04 0.32 -35.95
CA VAL A 84 0.31 -0.93 -35.85
C VAL A 84 1.29 -2.10 -35.98
N ASP A 85 1.06 -3.14 -35.17
CA ASP A 85 1.73 -4.42 -35.33
C ASP A 85 0.71 -5.56 -35.23
N GLY A 86 0.97 -6.63 -35.95
CA GLY A 86 0.18 -7.84 -35.91
C GLY A 86 1.05 -9.01 -35.50
N ARG A 87 0.62 -9.76 -34.52
CA ARG A 87 1.41 -10.82 -33.91
C ARG A 87 0.59 -12.09 -33.63
N LEU A 88 1.27 -13.19 -33.30
CA LEU A 88 0.67 -14.37 -32.75
C LEU A 88 0.97 -14.40 -31.26
N VAL A 89 -0.09 -14.59 -30.46
CA VAL A 89 -0.04 -14.75 -29.01
C VAL A 89 -0.71 -16.08 -28.67
N VAL A 90 0.03 -16.98 -28.01
CA VAL A 90 -0.46 -18.31 -27.68
C VAL A 90 -0.06 -18.65 -26.25
N ASP A 91 -1.04 -18.99 -25.43
CA ASP A 91 -0.78 -19.55 -24.10
C ASP A 91 -0.52 -21.05 -24.24
N LEU A 92 0.55 -21.53 -23.58
CA LEU A 92 1.03 -22.90 -23.72
C LEU A 92 1.74 -23.36 -22.43
N ASP A 93 1.89 -24.66 -22.28
CA ASP A 93 2.67 -25.21 -21.18
C ASP A 93 4.17 -25.10 -21.49
N VAL A 94 4.95 -24.67 -20.50
CA VAL A 94 6.40 -24.65 -20.56
C VAL A 94 6.98 -25.65 -19.57
N GLU A 95 7.77 -26.57 -20.08
CA GLU A 95 8.58 -27.44 -19.23
C GLU A 95 9.93 -26.76 -18.98
N GLN A 96 10.33 -26.76 -17.73
CA GLN A 96 11.64 -26.23 -17.34
C GLN A 96 12.75 -27.26 -17.67
N SER A 97 13.99 -26.79 -17.68
CA SER A 97 15.16 -27.65 -17.93
C SER A 97 15.20 -28.89 -17.01
N PRO A 98 15.80 -29.99 -17.43
CA PRO A 98 15.98 -31.17 -16.59
C PRO A 98 16.62 -30.81 -15.24
N GLY A 99 15.96 -31.21 -14.15
CA GLY A 99 16.35 -30.87 -12.77
C GLY A 99 15.55 -29.72 -12.14
N ARG A 100 14.84 -28.89 -12.91
CA ARG A 100 13.85 -27.93 -12.41
C ARG A 100 12.47 -28.55 -12.55
N ARG A 101 11.84 -28.91 -11.44
CA ARG A 101 10.53 -29.57 -11.42
C ARG A 101 9.42 -28.51 -11.41
N GLY A 102 8.50 -28.60 -12.36
CA GLY A 102 7.28 -27.80 -12.44
C GLY A 102 6.89 -27.50 -13.89
N ARG A 103 5.60 -27.49 -14.16
CA ARG A 103 5.03 -26.91 -15.37
C ARG A 103 4.69 -25.46 -15.08
N VAL A 104 4.94 -24.59 -16.05
CA VAL A 104 4.65 -23.19 -16.00
C VAL A 104 3.76 -22.87 -17.19
N THR A 105 2.72 -22.06 -17.00
CA THR A 105 1.98 -21.50 -18.11
C THR A 105 2.85 -20.44 -18.78
N GLY A 106 3.15 -20.62 -20.05
CA GLY A 106 3.90 -19.67 -20.85
C GLY A 106 2.99 -18.94 -21.82
N ARG A 107 3.19 -17.66 -21.95
CA ARG A 107 2.63 -16.86 -23.07
C ARG A 107 3.71 -16.64 -24.10
N LEU A 108 3.51 -17.22 -25.25
CA LEU A 108 4.41 -17.05 -26.38
C LEU A 108 3.90 -15.89 -27.25
N VAL A 109 4.77 -14.89 -27.42
CA VAL A 109 4.51 -13.69 -28.23
C VAL A 109 5.48 -13.65 -29.39
N THR A 110 4.97 -13.50 -30.62
CA THR A 110 5.85 -13.47 -31.79
C THR A 110 6.35 -12.07 -32.09
N LEU A 111 7.63 -11.99 -32.43
CA LEU A 111 8.29 -10.78 -32.94
C LEU A 111 8.38 -10.81 -34.46
N PRO A 112 8.48 -9.66 -35.14
CA PRO A 112 8.82 -9.57 -36.55
C PRO A 112 10.11 -10.33 -36.86
N PRO A 113 10.34 -10.78 -38.14
CA PRO A 113 11.50 -11.65 -38.46
C PRO A 113 12.87 -11.02 -38.20
N ARG A 114 13.02 -9.71 -38.31
CA ARG A 114 14.34 -9.02 -38.25
C ARG A 114 14.38 -7.90 -37.23
N ASP A 115 13.36 -7.05 -37.17
CA ASP A 115 13.37 -5.81 -36.39
C ASP A 115 12.66 -5.91 -35.07
N GLN A 116 12.69 -4.85 -34.28
CA GLN A 116 11.80 -4.64 -33.13
C GLN A 116 10.35 -4.52 -33.64
N PRO A 117 9.34 -4.94 -32.84
CA PRO A 117 7.95 -4.68 -33.18
C PRO A 117 7.70 -3.16 -33.29
N ALA A 118 6.76 -2.76 -34.16
CA ALA A 118 6.39 -1.35 -34.30
C ALA A 118 5.70 -0.79 -33.06
N VAL A 119 5.02 -1.66 -32.31
CA VAL A 119 4.29 -1.40 -31.06
C VAL A 119 4.77 -2.39 -30.01
N ASN A 120 4.80 -2.00 -28.72
CA ASN A 120 5.27 -2.82 -27.62
C ASN A 120 6.72 -3.32 -27.79
N GLN A 121 7.63 -2.37 -28.03
CA GLN A 121 9.05 -2.66 -28.19
C GLN A 121 9.64 -3.26 -26.89
N LEU A 122 10.69 -4.04 -27.06
CA LEU A 122 11.37 -4.73 -25.95
C LEU A 122 12.69 -4.03 -25.60
N LEU A 123 12.90 -3.81 -24.30
CA LEU A 123 14.21 -3.41 -23.79
C LEU A 123 15.03 -4.67 -23.46
N VAL A 124 16.16 -4.84 -24.10
CA VAL A 124 17.10 -5.94 -23.80
C VAL A 124 17.89 -5.57 -22.57
N LEU A 125 17.76 -6.40 -21.50
CA LEU A 125 18.50 -6.24 -20.25
C LEU A 125 19.81 -7.04 -20.28
N GLU A 126 19.73 -8.28 -20.79
CA GLU A 126 20.89 -9.18 -20.93
C GLU A 126 20.83 -9.91 -22.27
N GLY A 127 21.99 -10.15 -22.89
CA GLY A 127 22.09 -10.89 -24.14
C GLY A 127 21.58 -10.12 -25.37
N ARG A 128 20.75 -10.76 -26.20
CA ARG A 128 20.21 -10.18 -27.43
C ARG A 128 18.81 -10.70 -27.75
N LEU A 129 18.09 -10.03 -28.63
CA LEU A 129 16.85 -10.57 -29.19
C LEU A 129 17.12 -11.82 -30.06
N PRO A 130 16.12 -12.72 -30.17
CA PRO A 130 16.19 -13.88 -31.07
C PRO A 130 16.44 -13.43 -32.51
N ILE A 131 17.20 -14.22 -33.26
CA ILE A 131 17.42 -14.02 -34.70
C ILE A 131 16.49 -14.96 -35.46
N GLY A 132 15.89 -14.48 -36.56
CA GLY A 132 15.04 -15.30 -37.43
C GLY A 132 15.82 -16.42 -38.15
N GLY A 133 15.10 -17.38 -38.71
CA GLY A 133 15.64 -18.50 -39.44
C GLY A 133 15.56 -19.85 -38.72
N ALA A 134 16.41 -20.82 -39.09
CA ALA A 134 16.32 -22.21 -38.62
C ALA A 134 16.66 -22.42 -37.13
N ARG A 135 17.24 -21.44 -36.43
CA ARG A 135 17.58 -21.51 -35.01
C ARG A 135 16.36 -21.23 -34.16
N ARG A 136 16.04 -22.12 -33.22
CA ARG A 136 14.97 -21.93 -32.25
C ARG A 136 15.49 -21.14 -31.06
N GLU A 137 15.29 -19.84 -31.10
CA GLU A 137 15.76 -18.88 -30.11
C GLU A 137 14.58 -18.17 -29.45
N ALA A 138 14.67 -17.88 -28.15
CA ALA A 138 13.67 -17.14 -27.40
C ALA A 138 14.32 -16.07 -26.52
N ALA A 139 13.66 -14.95 -26.31
CA ALA A 139 13.95 -14.03 -25.22
C ALA A 139 12.89 -14.24 -24.11
N LEU A 140 13.30 -14.13 -22.86
CA LEU A 140 12.43 -14.30 -21.72
C LEU A 140 12.16 -12.95 -21.04
N GLU A 141 10.94 -12.81 -20.54
CA GLU A 141 10.57 -11.69 -19.67
C GLU A 141 11.40 -11.74 -18.35
N SER A 142 11.76 -10.56 -17.85
CA SER A 142 12.74 -10.36 -16.79
C SER A 142 12.35 -10.98 -15.45
N SER A 143 11.10 -10.84 -15.02
CA SER A 143 10.62 -11.33 -13.71
C SER A 143 10.62 -12.86 -13.69
N PHE A 144 10.15 -13.46 -14.77
CA PHE A 144 10.18 -14.93 -14.95
C PHE A 144 11.62 -15.45 -15.01
N ALA A 145 12.48 -14.78 -15.78
CA ALA A 145 13.89 -15.17 -15.92
C ALA A 145 14.62 -15.07 -14.57
N ALA A 146 14.41 -13.99 -13.82
CA ALA A 146 15.00 -13.79 -12.49
C ALA A 146 14.54 -14.87 -11.49
N ARG A 147 13.23 -15.15 -11.45
CA ARG A 147 12.64 -16.13 -10.53
C ARG A 147 13.15 -17.54 -10.76
N HIS A 148 13.23 -17.94 -12.02
CA HIS A 148 13.70 -19.26 -12.43
C HIS A 148 15.21 -19.33 -12.71
N LYS A 149 15.92 -18.21 -12.48
CA LYS A 149 17.39 -18.11 -12.66
C LYS A 149 17.85 -18.51 -14.07
N TYR A 150 17.08 -18.12 -15.09
CA TYR A 150 17.48 -18.30 -16.48
C TYR A 150 18.56 -17.27 -16.86
N ARG A 151 19.50 -17.72 -17.71
CA ARG A 151 20.53 -16.88 -18.31
C ARG A 151 20.59 -17.10 -19.82
N PRO A 152 21.10 -16.15 -20.60
CA PRO A 152 21.40 -16.39 -22.01
C PRO A 152 22.30 -17.63 -22.17
N GLY A 153 21.90 -18.54 -23.07
CA GLY A 153 22.52 -19.84 -23.29
C GLY A 153 21.71 -21.02 -22.71
N ASP A 154 20.83 -20.79 -21.75
CA ASP A 154 19.97 -21.85 -21.17
C ASP A 154 18.94 -22.35 -22.21
N ARG A 155 18.33 -23.52 -21.92
CA ARG A 155 17.27 -24.08 -22.76
C ARG A 155 15.94 -24.07 -22.05
N ILE A 156 14.87 -23.74 -22.78
CA ILE A 156 13.48 -23.76 -22.32
C ILE A 156 12.65 -24.59 -23.31
N PHE A 157 11.63 -25.26 -22.82
CA PHE A 157 10.89 -26.27 -23.57
C PHE A 157 9.39 -25.99 -23.60
N PRO A 158 8.89 -25.02 -24.37
CA PRO A 158 7.46 -24.86 -24.60
C PRO A 158 6.87 -26.07 -25.33
N LYS A 159 5.63 -26.41 -25.00
CA LYS A 159 4.85 -27.44 -25.70
C LYS A 159 4.01 -26.78 -26.78
N LEU A 160 4.36 -27.01 -28.03
CA LEU A 160 3.63 -26.55 -29.20
C LEU A 160 2.87 -27.73 -29.78
N ASP A 161 1.56 -27.65 -29.87
CA ASP A 161 0.68 -28.73 -30.35
C ASP A 161 0.97 -30.10 -29.69
N GLY A 162 1.15 -30.07 -28.35
CA GLY A 162 1.47 -31.24 -27.54
C GLY A 162 2.92 -31.73 -27.65
N GLN A 163 3.73 -31.20 -28.58
CA GLN A 163 5.13 -31.57 -28.76
C GLN A 163 6.08 -30.67 -28.00
N ARG A 164 7.06 -31.26 -27.31
CA ARG A 164 8.12 -30.53 -26.62
C ARG A 164 9.13 -29.96 -27.62
N VAL A 165 9.23 -28.62 -27.69
CA VAL A 165 10.16 -27.95 -28.60
C VAL A 165 11.22 -27.21 -27.79
N ALA A 166 12.49 -27.48 -28.08
CA ALA A 166 13.62 -26.86 -27.40
C ALA A 166 13.93 -25.48 -27.99
N PHE A 167 13.95 -24.43 -27.17
CA PHE A 167 14.43 -23.09 -27.52
C PHE A 167 15.66 -22.74 -26.68
N THR A 168 16.63 -22.07 -27.30
CA THR A 168 17.77 -21.48 -26.61
C THR A 168 17.39 -20.06 -26.17
N VAL A 169 17.56 -19.75 -24.90
CA VAL A 169 17.37 -18.40 -24.35
C VAL A 169 18.52 -17.54 -24.85
N THR A 170 18.24 -16.50 -25.61
CA THR A 170 19.27 -15.60 -26.17
C THR A 170 19.33 -14.27 -25.47
N GLY A 171 18.27 -13.89 -24.75
CA GLY A 171 18.22 -12.65 -24.01
C GLY A 171 17.15 -12.62 -22.94
N ILE A 172 17.33 -11.72 -21.99
CA ILE A 172 16.36 -11.35 -20.99
C ILE A 172 15.89 -9.95 -21.32
N VAL A 173 14.56 -9.77 -21.37
CA VAL A 173 13.95 -8.54 -21.88
C VAL A 173 12.89 -8.01 -20.90
N SER A 174 12.68 -6.71 -20.89
CA SER A 174 11.54 -6.07 -20.25
C SER A 174 10.58 -5.53 -21.31
N SER A 175 9.29 -5.69 -21.06
CA SER A 175 8.20 -5.29 -21.96
C SER A 175 7.25 -4.34 -21.26
N PRO A 176 6.73 -3.28 -21.92
CA PRO A 176 5.77 -2.38 -21.33
C PRO A 176 4.42 -3.06 -21.01
N GLU A 177 4.11 -4.17 -21.68
CA GLU A 177 2.90 -4.96 -21.42
C GLU A 177 2.99 -5.84 -20.18
N TYR A 178 4.21 -6.18 -19.74
CA TYR A 178 4.48 -7.17 -18.69
C TYR A 178 5.41 -6.62 -17.62
N ILE A 179 5.28 -5.34 -17.27
CA ILE A 179 5.95 -4.76 -16.08
C ILE A 179 5.46 -5.52 -14.84
N TYR A 180 4.15 -5.74 -14.73
CA TYR A 180 3.57 -6.80 -13.93
C TYR A 180 3.20 -7.96 -14.84
N ALA A 181 3.92 -9.07 -14.75
CA ALA A 181 3.63 -10.27 -15.53
C ALA A 181 2.41 -10.99 -14.96
N VAL A 182 1.22 -10.56 -15.38
CA VAL A 182 -0.08 -11.16 -15.01
C VAL A 182 -0.69 -11.85 -16.22
N GLN A 183 -1.33 -12.98 -15.99
CA GLN A 183 -1.87 -13.80 -17.06
C GLN A 183 -3.15 -13.19 -17.68
N SER A 184 -4.02 -12.59 -16.87
CA SER A 184 -5.29 -12.03 -17.32
C SER A 184 -5.84 -10.98 -16.34
N LYS A 185 -6.86 -10.24 -16.75
CA LYS A 185 -7.59 -9.29 -15.87
C LYS A 185 -8.22 -9.99 -14.66
N GLN A 186 -8.55 -11.27 -14.77
CA GLN A 186 -9.21 -12.04 -13.71
C GLN A 186 -8.21 -12.53 -12.65
N LEU A 187 -6.96 -12.70 -13.04
CA LEU A 187 -5.84 -13.13 -12.19
C LEU A 187 -4.85 -11.95 -12.07
N LEU A 188 -5.26 -10.92 -11.36
CA LEU A 188 -4.46 -9.69 -11.14
C LEU A 188 -3.33 -9.91 -10.12
N MET A 189 -2.81 -11.12 -9.99
CA MET A 189 -1.68 -11.41 -9.14
C MET A 189 -0.48 -11.80 -10.00
N PRO A 190 0.63 -11.06 -9.95
CA PRO A 190 1.85 -11.47 -10.65
C PRO A 190 2.33 -12.80 -10.06
N THR A 191 2.49 -13.78 -10.92
CA THR A 191 2.90 -15.13 -10.51
C THR A 191 4.08 -15.61 -11.37
N PRO A 192 5.28 -14.99 -11.23
CA PRO A 192 6.46 -15.35 -12.05
C PRO A 192 6.92 -16.79 -11.81
N GLU A 193 6.42 -17.46 -10.76
CA GLU A 193 6.61 -18.88 -10.50
C GLU A 193 5.87 -19.79 -11.46
N THR A 194 4.66 -19.37 -11.88
CA THR A 194 3.72 -20.19 -12.63
C THR A 194 3.37 -19.64 -13.99
N PHE A 195 3.72 -18.37 -14.24
CA PHE A 195 3.48 -17.69 -15.51
C PHE A 195 4.75 -17.04 -16.04
N GLY A 196 5.05 -17.22 -17.32
CA GLY A 196 6.20 -16.62 -17.99
C GLY A 196 5.89 -16.17 -19.40
N VAL A 197 6.56 -15.11 -19.89
CA VAL A 197 6.40 -14.63 -21.26
C VAL A 197 7.65 -14.91 -22.07
N LEU A 198 7.44 -15.55 -23.23
CA LEU A 198 8.48 -15.94 -24.18
C LEU A 198 8.30 -15.16 -25.47
N PHE A 199 9.33 -14.46 -25.88
CA PHE A 199 9.36 -13.74 -27.15
C PHE A 199 10.18 -14.51 -28.16
N VAL A 200 9.55 -14.89 -29.31
CA VAL A 200 10.18 -15.69 -30.36
C VAL A 200 9.96 -15.05 -31.72
N ARG A 201 10.83 -15.32 -32.67
CA ARG A 201 10.60 -14.85 -34.04
C ARG A 201 9.47 -15.62 -34.69
N ARG A 202 8.62 -14.89 -35.42
CA ARG A 202 7.41 -15.44 -36.04
C ARG A 202 7.74 -16.56 -37.03
N ASP A 203 8.76 -16.39 -37.88
CA ASP A 203 9.22 -17.38 -38.86
C ASP A 203 9.64 -18.72 -38.26
N GLN A 204 9.99 -18.74 -36.96
CA GLN A 204 10.38 -19.97 -36.27
C GLN A 204 9.20 -20.86 -35.85
N ILE A 205 7.99 -20.28 -35.69
CA ILE A 205 6.88 -21.00 -35.07
C ILE A 205 5.55 -20.93 -35.84
N GLU A 206 5.36 -20.01 -36.78
CA GLU A 206 4.06 -19.83 -37.46
C GLU A 206 3.60 -21.12 -38.17
N SER A 207 4.53 -21.90 -38.72
CA SER A 207 4.24 -23.18 -39.37
C SER A 207 3.91 -24.27 -38.33
N LEU A 208 4.60 -24.27 -37.18
CA LEU A 208 4.34 -25.23 -36.08
C LEU A 208 2.96 -25.01 -35.43
N LEU A 209 2.46 -23.77 -35.45
CA LEU A 209 1.13 -23.41 -34.95
C LEU A 209 0.03 -23.55 -36.03
N GLY A 210 0.36 -23.96 -37.24
CA GLY A 210 -0.59 -23.96 -38.34
C GLY A 210 -1.12 -22.56 -38.71
N MET A 211 -0.40 -21.49 -38.33
CA MET A 211 -0.82 -20.09 -38.46
C MET A 211 0.04 -19.31 -39.45
N ALA A 212 0.65 -19.98 -40.46
CA ALA A 212 1.47 -19.33 -41.49
C ALA A 212 0.73 -18.19 -42.17
N GLY A 213 1.37 -17.01 -42.27
CA GLY A 213 0.79 -15.82 -42.91
C GLY A 213 -0.40 -15.22 -42.16
N SER A 214 -0.71 -15.64 -40.94
CA SER A 214 -1.84 -15.16 -40.14
C SER A 214 -1.36 -14.41 -38.90
N VAL A 215 -2.29 -13.66 -38.29
CA VAL A 215 -2.15 -13.00 -36.99
C VAL A 215 -3.41 -13.29 -36.16
N ASN A 216 -3.26 -13.34 -34.83
CA ASN A 216 -4.38 -13.48 -33.91
C ASN A 216 -4.50 -12.32 -32.92
N GLU A 217 -3.60 -11.35 -33.01
CA GLU A 217 -3.66 -10.14 -32.22
C GLU A 217 -3.08 -8.96 -32.99
N VAL A 218 -3.73 -7.80 -32.88
CA VAL A 218 -3.27 -6.53 -33.45
C VAL A 218 -3.15 -5.51 -32.33
N THR A 219 -2.00 -4.85 -32.25
CA THR A 219 -1.69 -3.79 -31.28
C THR A 219 -1.47 -2.47 -32.02
N LEU A 220 -2.00 -1.38 -31.45
CA LEU A 220 -2.00 -0.06 -32.10
C LEU A 220 -1.53 1.02 -31.14
N VAL A 221 -0.81 1.99 -31.71
CA VAL A 221 -0.63 3.33 -31.13
C VAL A 221 -1.43 4.29 -31.98
N THR A 222 -2.27 5.09 -31.33
CA THR A 222 -3.22 5.98 -31.98
C THR A 222 -2.95 7.44 -31.63
N GLU A 223 -3.56 8.37 -32.37
CA GLU A 223 -3.61 9.76 -31.93
C GLU A 223 -4.37 9.88 -30.60
N PRO A 224 -4.00 10.88 -29.75
CA PRO A 224 -4.64 11.07 -28.46
C PRO A 224 -6.17 11.18 -28.56
N GLY A 225 -6.89 10.42 -27.71
CA GLY A 225 -8.35 10.40 -27.65
C GLY A 225 -9.07 9.62 -28.75
N GLN A 226 -8.33 8.93 -29.64
CA GLN A 226 -8.93 8.17 -30.75
C GLN A 226 -9.00 6.66 -30.49
N ALA A 227 -8.43 6.19 -29.39
CA ALA A 227 -8.25 4.77 -29.09
C ALA A 227 -9.57 3.99 -29.14
N ASP A 228 -10.60 4.44 -28.42
CA ASP A 228 -11.90 3.76 -28.35
C ASP A 228 -12.60 3.72 -29.70
N ARG A 229 -12.62 4.84 -30.42
CA ARG A 229 -13.26 4.94 -31.75
C ARG A 229 -12.60 3.99 -32.75
N ILE A 230 -11.28 4.02 -32.83
CA ILE A 230 -10.52 3.18 -33.79
C ILE A 230 -10.65 1.71 -33.40
N GLY A 231 -10.54 1.38 -32.11
CA GLY A 231 -10.73 0.03 -31.62
C GLY A 231 -12.08 -0.55 -32.01
N GLU A 232 -13.16 0.20 -31.79
CA GLU A 232 -14.51 -0.22 -32.11
C GLU A 232 -14.76 -0.32 -33.61
N GLU A 233 -14.14 0.58 -34.41
CA GLU A 233 -14.20 0.52 -35.87
C GLU A 233 -13.52 -0.76 -36.41
N ILE A 234 -12.34 -1.10 -35.88
CA ILE A 234 -11.62 -2.34 -36.24
C ILE A 234 -12.45 -3.56 -35.83
N ARG A 235 -13.00 -3.58 -34.60
CA ARG A 235 -13.86 -4.67 -34.11
C ARG A 235 -15.01 -4.94 -35.08
N ARG A 236 -15.74 -3.92 -35.52
CA ARG A 236 -16.85 -4.06 -36.45
C ARG A 236 -16.39 -4.50 -37.84
N ARG A 237 -15.34 -3.88 -38.35
CA ARG A 237 -14.87 -4.12 -39.72
C ARG A 237 -14.28 -5.53 -39.92
N TYR A 238 -13.65 -6.06 -38.88
CA TYR A 238 -12.99 -7.37 -38.88
C TYR A 238 -13.71 -8.43 -38.07
N SER A 239 -14.99 -8.24 -37.79
CA SER A 239 -15.83 -9.20 -37.06
C SER A 239 -15.85 -10.59 -37.67
N ALA A 240 -15.75 -10.70 -39.02
CA ALA A 240 -15.65 -11.98 -39.72
C ALA A 240 -14.40 -12.80 -39.35
N TYR A 241 -13.35 -12.18 -38.83
CA TYR A 241 -12.15 -12.85 -38.32
C TYR A 241 -12.24 -13.14 -36.81
N GLY A 242 -13.40 -12.96 -36.19
CA GLY A 242 -13.63 -13.20 -34.78
C GLY A 242 -12.91 -12.17 -33.91
N SER A 243 -13.00 -10.87 -34.28
CA SER A 243 -12.43 -9.80 -33.47
C SER A 243 -13.11 -9.71 -32.10
N GLN A 244 -12.29 -9.65 -31.06
CA GLN A 244 -12.69 -9.44 -29.69
C GLN A 244 -12.94 -7.96 -29.40
N ASP A 245 -13.52 -7.67 -28.25
CA ASP A 245 -13.63 -6.29 -27.79
C ASP A 245 -12.24 -5.65 -27.68
N PRO A 246 -12.09 -4.40 -28.13
CA PRO A 246 -10.83 -3.70 -28.04
C PRO A 246 -10.47 -3.49 -26.56
N MET A 247 -9.30 -3.90 -26.16
CA MET A 247 -8.73 -3.64 -24.85
C MET A 247 -7.90 -2.38 -24.93
N THR A 248 -8.32 -1.34 -24.23
CA THR A 248 -7.58 -0.08 -24.15
C THR A 248 -6.37 -0.19 -23.22
N ARG A 249 -5.42 0.74 -23.29
CA ARG A 249 -4.27 0.81 -22.38
C ARG A 249 -4.71 0.84 -20.91
N ALA A 250 -5.77 1.57 -20.58
CA ALA A 250 -6.29 1.67 -19.21
C ALA A 250 -6.76 0.32 -18.66
N GLU A 251 -7.27 -0.54 -19.54
CA GLU A 251 -7.80 -1.86 -19.17
C GLU A 251 -6.76 -2.98 -19.26
N GLN A 252 -5.56 -2.69 -19.74
CA GLN A 252 -4.49 -3.67 -19.86
C GLN A 252 -4.07 -4.13 -18.44
N PRO A 253 -4.00 -5.45 -18.16
CA PRO A 253 -3.87 -5.96 -16.79
C PRO A 253 -2.67 -5.43 -16.01
N SER A 254 -1.49 -5.34 -16.65
CA SER A 254 -0.29 -4.78 -16.02
C SER A 254 -0.46 -3.29 -15.69
N ASN A 255 -1.03 -2.50 -16.61
CA ASN A 255 -1.28 -1.08 -16.39
C ASN A 255 -2.33 -0.82 -15.32
N LEU A 256 -3.37 -1.65 -15.25
CA LEU A 256 -4.44 -1.54 -14.24
C LEU A 256 -3.86 -1.71 -12.83
N LEU A 257 -2.97 -2.69 -12.62
CA LEU A 257 -2.26 -2.85 -11.36
C LEU A 257 -1.37 -1.65 -11.03
N LEU A 258 -0.61 -1.16 -12.02
CA LEU A 258 0.26 0.00 -11.84
C LEU A 258 -0.53 1.27 -11.46
N GLN A 259 -1.69 1.49 -12.08
CA GLN A 259 -2.55 2.63 -11.73
C GLN A 259 -3.14 2.46 -10.31
N SER A 260 -3.58 1.25 -9.96
CA SER A 260 -4.09 0.97 -8.60
C SER A 260 -3.04 1.24 -7.53
N ASP A 261 -1.78 0.91 -7.78
CA ASP A 261 -0.67 1.22 -6.87
C ASP A 261 -0.47 2.74 -6.75
N LEU A 262 -0.47 3.47 -7.86
CA LEU A 262 -0.34 4.93 -7.85
C LEU A 262 -1.49 5.60 -7.10
N ASP A 263 -2.72 5.17 -7.34
CA ASP A 263 -3.91 5.72 -6.68
C ASP A 263 -3.90 5.50 -5.16
N GLY A 264 -3.32 4.40 -4.70
CA GLY A 264 -3.12 4.11 -3.29
C GLY A 264 -2.19 5.08 -2.55
N TYR A 265 -1.31 5.79 -3.27
CA TYR A 265 -0.39 6.78 -2.68
C TYR A 265 -1.05 8.11 -2.33
N ALA A 266 -2.01 8.56 -3.11
CA ALA A 266 -2.57 9.89 -2.99
C ALA A 266 -3.17 10.19 -1.59
N PRO A 267 -3.98 9.31 -0.98
CA PRO A 267 -4.50 9.54 0.37
C PRO A 267 -3.39 9.61 1.43
N ALA A 268 -2.39 8.74 1.34
CA ALA A 268 -1.28 8.70 2.30
C ALA A 268 -0.39 9.95 2.18
N ALA A 269 -0.14 10.44 0.96
CA ALA A 269 0.67 11.62 0.70
C ALA A 269 0.04 12.93 1.23
N VAL A 270 -1.27 12.95 1.47
CA VAL A 270 -1.98 14.09 2.09
C VAL A 270 -2.13 13.89 3.60
N LEU A 271 -2.57 12.72 4.03
CA LEU A 271 -2.90 12.45 5.42
C LEU A 271 -1.67 12.47 6.33
N MET A 272 -0.60 11.78 5.93
CA MET A 272 0.60 11.66 6.77
C MET A 272 1.29 13.00 7.04
N PRO A 273 1.64 13.81 6.03
CA PRO A 273 2.22 15.12 6.28
C PRO A 273 1.31 16.02 7.12
N THR A 274 0.00 15.96 6.91
CA THR A 274 -0.97 16.77 7.67
C THR A 274 -0.94 16.43 9.17
N LEU A 275 -0.87 15.16 9.52
CA LEU A 275 -0.76 14.70 10.92
C LEU A 275 0.56 15.18 11.56
N PHE A 276 1.69 15.02 10.85
CA PHE A 276 3.00 15.42 11.36
C PHE A 276 3.12 16.96 11.50
N LEU A 277 2.75 17.73 10.47
CA LEU A 277 2.82 19.17 10.49
C LEU A 277 1.81 19.77 11.47
N GLY A 278 0.61 19.20 11.59
CA GLY A 278 -0.36 19.57 12.60
C GLY A 278 0.17 19.35 14.02
N THR A 279 0.86 18.24 14.26
CA THR A 279 1.53 17.97 15.54
C THR A 279 2.70 18.92 15.78
N ALA A 280 3.47 19.26 14.76
CA ALA A 280 4.52 20.28 14.87
C ALA A 280 3.94 21.65 15.23
N ALA A 281 2.87 22.07 14.58
CA ALA A 281 2.17 23.33 14.89
C ALA A 281 1.67 23.34 16.36
N LEU A 282 1.11 22.23 16.83
CA LEU A 282 0.69 22.08 18.22
C LEU A 282 1.88 22.15 19.17
N ALA A 283 2.98 21.47 18.87
CA ALA A 283 4.19 21.50 19.68
C ALA A 283 4.78 22.93 19.77
N VAL A 284 4.84 23.66 18.65
CA VAL A 284 5.23 25.09 18.63
C VAL A 284 4.31 25.91 19.54
N SER A 285 2.99 25.74 19.41
CA SER A 285 2.00 26.48 20.21
C SER A 285 2.19 26.25 21.69
N LEU A 286 2.38 25.00 22.10
CA LEU A 286 2.58 24.64 23.51
C LEU A 286 3.89 25.20 24.09
N VAL A 287 5.00 25.09 23.34
CA VAL A 287 6.31 25.58 23.81
C VAL A 287 6.33 27.10 23.88
N LEU A 288 5.84 27.77 22.84
CA LEU A 288 5.81 29.24 22.84
C LEU A 288 4.84 29.81 23.86
N ALA A 289 3.66 29.20 24.10
CA ALA A 289 2.76 29.61 25.16
C ALA A 289 3.44 29.58 26.52
N ARG A 290 4.28 28.58 26.78
CA ARG A 290 5.06 28.49 28.03
C ARG A 290 6.16 29.55 28.11
N TRP A 291 6.89 29.77 27.01
CA TRP A 291 7.92 30.84 26.96
C TRP A 291 7.33 32.20 27.21
N VAL A 292 6.17 32.53 26.62
CA VAL A 292 5.42 33.77 26.86
C VAL A 292 5.08 33.89 28.34
N GLN A 293 4.61 32.82 28.98
CA GLN A 293 4.29 32.81 30.41
C GLN A 293 5.55 32.95 31.29
N ALA A 294 6.66 32.30 30.96
CA ALA A 294 7.92 32.40 31.66
C ALA A 294 8.55 33.79 31.53
N GLN A 295 8.44 34.41 30.37
CA GLN A 295 9.01 35.74 30.04
C GLN A 295 8.03 36.87 30.23
N ARG A 296 6.87 36.67 30.89
CA ARG A 296 5.80 37.70 30.99
C ARG A 296 6.31 39.01 31.61
N GLY A 297 7.20 38.98 32.61
CA GLY A 297 7.81 40.12 33.21
C GLY A 297 8.65 40.94 32.20
N GLN A 298 9.42 40.22 31.34
CA GLN A 298 10.19 40.85 30.28
C GLN A 298 9.28 41.46 29.20
N VAL A 299 8.18 40.77 28.86
CA VAL A 299 7.16 41.28 27.94
C VAL A 299 6.52 42.58 28.53
N GLY A 300 6.17 42.56 29.82
CA GLY A 300 5.65 43.72 30.52
C GLY A 300 6.61 44.91 30.51
N PHE A 301 7.90 44.63 30.79
CA PHE A 301 8.94 45.66 30.73
C PHE A 301 9.12 46.24 29.32
N LEU A 302 9.16 45.43 28.28
CA LEU A 302 9.26 45.85 26.90
C LEU A 302 8.05 46.76 26.52
N ARG A 303 6.83 46.33 26.92
CA ARG A 303 5.62 47.11 26.70
C ARG A 303 5.65 48.45 27.45
N ALA A 304 6.08 48.43 28.69
CA ALA A 304 6.27 49.68 29.48
C ALA A 304 7.33 50.61 28.89
N SER A 305 8.37 50.02 28.23
CA SER A 305 9.43 50.77 27.52
C SER A 305 9.00 51.27 26.13
N GLY A 306 7.71 51.16 25.76
CA GLY A 306 7.14 51.70 24.52
C GLY A 306 7.23 50.83 23.28
N PHE A 307 7.56 49.53 23.41
CA PHE A 307 7.50 48.63 22.28
C PHE A 307 6.05 48.34 21.86
N PRO A 308 5.69 48.49 20.55
CA PRO A 308 4.33 48.27 20.11
C PRO A 308 3.97 46.74 20.18
N PRO A 309 2.66 46.41 20.32
CA PRO A 309 2.19 45.03 20.31
C PRO A 309 2.65 44.21 19.10
N SER A 310 2.70 44.89 17.93
CA SER A 310 3.16 44.25 16.69
C SER A 310 4.61 43.76 16.73
N ALA A 311 5.50 44.50 17.40
CA ALA A 311 6.90 44.09 17.54
C ALA A 311 7.05 42.85 18.44
N ILE A 312 6.20 42.73 19.47
CA ILE A 312 6.18 41.54 20.35
C ILE A 312 5.56 40.34 19.59
N LEU A 313 4.46 40.57 18.88
CA LEU A 313 3.86 39.56 18.00
C LEU A 313 4.90 39.01 17.02
N GLN A 314 5.59 39.90 16.30
CA GLN A 314 6.62 39.54 15.34
C GLN A 314 7.75 38.70 15.97
N HIS A 315 8.25 39.11 17.15
CA HIS A 315 9.32 38.38 17.85
C HIS A 315 8.97 36.89 18.13
N TYR A 316 7.76 36.62 18.64
CA TYR A 316 7.33 35.25 18.92
C TYR A 316 6.96 34.46 17.64
N LEU A 317 6.47 35.14 16.60
CA LEU A 317 6.29 34.52 15.28
C LEU A 317 7.61 34.12 14.65
N GLU A 318 8.63 34.98 14.73
CA GLU A 318 9.97 34.67 14.22
C GLU A 318 10.59 33.44 14.89
N LEU A 319 10.31 33.19 16.19
CA LEU A 319 10.73 31.95 16.88
C LEU A 319 10.07 30.70 16.30
N GLY A 320 8.74 30.78 16.01
CA GLY A 320 8.05 29.66 15.37
C GLY A 320 8.54 29.45 13.93
N ILE A 321 8.76 30.50 13.17
CA ILE A 321 9.31 30.44 11.81
C ILE A 321 10.72 29.88 11.81
N ALA A 322 11.56 30.20 12.81
CA ALA A 322 12.91 29.64 12.93
C ALA A 322 12.87 28.12 13.17
N ALA A 323 11.95 27.66 14.01
CA ALA A 323 11.74 26.21 14.20
C ALA A 323 11.25 25.54 12.90
N GLY A 324 10.32 26.19 12.17
CA GLY A 324 9.82 25.71 10.88
C GLY A 324 10.90 25.69 9.81
N ALA A 325 11.80 26.70 9.77
CA ALA A 325 12.92 26.74 8.83
C ALA A 325 13.93 25.62 9.11
N GLY A 326 14.29 25.40 10.38
CA GLY A 326 15.15 24.29 10.79
C GLY A 326 14.54 22.93 10.43
N GLY A 327 13.23 22.75 10.71
CA GLY A 327 12.47 21.57 10.35
C GLY A 327 12.38 21.38 8.84
N GLY A 328 12.09 22.45 8.10
CA GLY A 328 12.03 22.41 6.64
C GLY A 328 13.34 21.95 6.00
N LEU A 329 14.48 22.50 6.47
CA LEU A 329 15.81 22.12 5.95
C LEU A 329 16.12 20.64 6.24
N VAL A 330 15.96 20.20 7.49
CA VAL A 330 16.18 18.81 7.88
C VAL A 330 15.22 17.89 7.12
N GLY A 331 13.95 18.31 7.00
CA GLY A 331 12.90 17.54 6.34
C GLY A 331 13.12 17.37 4.85
N VAL A 332 13.62 18.39 4.14
CA VAL A 332 13.99 18.28 2.73
C VAL A 332 15.12 17.25 2.55
N GLY A 333 16.17 17.32 3.40
CA GLY A 333 17.27 16.36 3.35
C GLY A 333 16.83 14.91 3.60
N LEU A 334 16.06 14.68 4.67
CA LEU A 334 15.51 13.36 5.00
C LEU A 334 14.52 12.88 3.94
N GLY A 335 13.65 13.77 3.45
CA GLY A 335 12.65 13.48 2.43
C GLY A 335 13.27 13.11 1.09
N TYR A 336 14.36 13.75 0.71
CA TYR A 336 15.13 13.35 -0.47
C TYR A 336 15.64 11.91 -0.34
N GLY A 337 16.30 11.59 0.79
CA GLY A 337 16.77 10.22 1.06
C GLY A 337 15.63 9.20 1.08
N TYR A 338 14.48 9.56 1.65
CA TYR A 338 13.29 8.71 1.69
C TYR A 338 12.68 8.50 0.28
N GLY A 339 12.59 9.56 -0.53
CA GLY A 339 12.13 9.49 -1.92
C GLY A 339 13.04 8.62 -2.81
N LEU A 340 14.38 8.72 -2.62
CA LEU A 340 15.33 7.82 -3.26
C LEU A 340 15.11 6.36 -2.86
N LEU A 341 14.89 6.09 -1.58
CA LEU A 341 14.61 4.75 -1.08
C LEU A 341 13.33 4.17 -1.69
N ILE A 342 12.25 4.95 -1.74
CA ILE A 342 11.01 4.56 -2.40
C ILE A 342 11.28 4.22 -3.86
N SER A 343 11.89 5.14 -4.61
CA SER A 343 12.16 4.97 -6.04
C SER A 343 13.00 3.71 -6.32
N LYS A 344 14.01 3.44 -5.49
CA LYS A 344 14.86 2.26 -5.62
C LYS A 344 14.11 0.96 -5.32
N VAL A 345 13.36 0.90 -4.21
CA VAL A 345 12.59 -0.29 -3.82
C VAL A 345 11.58 -0.66 -4.90
N TYR A 346 10.89 0.35 -5.46
CA TYR A 346 9.94 0.11 -6.55
C TYR A 346 10.61 -0.35 -7.86
N ALA A 347 11.76 0.20 -8.20
CA ALA A 347 12.50 -0.22 -9.38
C ALA A 347 12.96 -1.68 -9.30
N ASP A 348 13.50 -2.05 -8.13
CA ASP A 348 13.97 -3.42 -7.87
C ASP A 348 12.81 -4.42 -7.88
N LEU A 349 11.63 -4.00 -7.36
CA LEU A 349 10.43 -4.85 -7.33
C LEU A 349 9.82 -5.08 -8.71
N LEU A 350 9.66 -4.00 -9.50
CA LEU A 350 8.90 -4.03 -10.74
C LEU A 350 9.76 -4.33 -11.98
N HIS A 351 11.08 -4.45 -11.82
CA HIS A 351 11.99 -4.63 -12.96
C HIS A 351 11.70 -3.65 -14.10
N MET A 352 11.46 -2.37 -13.72
CA MET A 352 11.01 -1.34 -14.67
C MET A 352 12.01 -1.15 -15.81
N PRO A 353 11.53 -1.03 -17.08
CA PRO A 353 12.38 -0.82 -18.23
C PRO A 353 13.25 0.43 -18.12
N TYR A 354 12.65 1.55 -17.74
CA TYR A 354 13.35 2.81 -17.53
C TYR A 354 13.02 3.38 -16.17
N GLN A 355 14.04 3.57 -15.36
CA GLN A 355 13.92 4.22 -14.06
C GLN A 355 14.40 5.67 -14.18
N ILE A 356 13.53 6.61 -13.88
CA ILE A 356 13.83 8.04 -13.81
C ILE A 356 13.76 8.46 -12.34
N VAL A 357 14.83 9.06 -11.85
CA VAL A 357 14.90 9.57 -10.48
C VAL A 357 15.31 11.03 -10.55
N GLU A 358 14.35 11.91 -10.32
CA GLU A 358 14.54 13.36 -10.32
C GLU A 358 14.26 13.94 -8.93
N PRO A 359 14.96 14.99 -8.51
CA PRO A 359 14.85 15.53 -7.16
C PRO A 359 13.62 16.42 -6.93
N HIS A 360 12.84 16.80 -7.97
CA HIS A 360 11.62 17.61 -7.86
C HIS A 360 11.76 18.82 -6.90
N PRO A 361 12.58 19.82 -7.22
CA PRO A 361 12.85 20.96 -6.32
C PRO A 361 11.60 21.76 -5.96
N GLU A 362 10.58 21.75 -6.80
CA GLU A 362 9.27 22.38 -6.54
C GLU A 362 8.57 21.75 -5.33
N LEU A 363 8.65 20.43 -5.17
CA LEU A 363 8.10 19.71 -4.01
C LEU A 363 8.91 20.00 -2.75
N ALA A 364 10.23 20.12 -2.88
CA ALA A 364 11.10 20.48 -1.76
C ALA A 364 10.78 21.90 -1.24
N VAL A 365 10.61 22.88 -2.15
CA VAL A 365 10.23 24.27 -1.81
C VAL A 365 8.82 24.29 -1.19
N ALA A 366 7.88 23.55 -1.76
CA ALA A 366 6.53 23.44 -1.21
C ALA A 366 6.53 22.86 0.21
N GLY A 367 7.26 21.76 0.44
CA GLY A 367 7.41 21.14 1.77
C GLY A 367 8.07 22.06 2.78
N PHE A 368 9.12 22.78 2.38
CA PHE A 368 9.75 23.82 3.20
C PHE A 368 8.75 24.91 3.57
N GLY A 369 8.00 25.44 2.59
CA GLY A 369 6.95 26.43 2.79
C GLY A 369 5.85 25.96 3.75
N LEU A 370 5.39 24.71 3.60
CA LEU A 370 4.40 24.09 4.50
C LEU A 370 4.90 24.03 5.96
N SER A 371 6.18 23.74 6.17
CA SER A 371 6.80 23.76 7.51
C SER A 371 6.77 25.16 8.14
N LEU A 372 7.11 26.19 7.36
CA LEU A 372 7.04 27.59 7.82
C LEU A 372 5.62 27.97 8.19
N VAL A 373 4.65 27.63 7.33
CA VAL A 373 3.22 27.94 7.56
C VAL A 373 2.71 27.22 8.80
N ALA A 374 2.96 25.90 8.93
CA ALA A 374 2.49 25.13 10.07
C ALA A 374 3.06 25.64 11.39
N CYS A 375 4.37 25.87 11.46
CA CYS A 375 5.02 26.39 12.67
C CYS A 375 4.63 27.86 12.95
N GLY A 376 4.45 28.68 11.91
CA GLY A 376 3.96 30.06 12.03
C GLY A 376 2.52 30.12 12.57
N LEU A 377 1.63 29.28 12.06
CA LEU A 377 0.26 29.14 12.57
C LEU A 377 0.24 28.66 14.03
N GLY A 378 1.08 27.69 14.37
CA GLY A 378 1.26 27.24 15.76
C GLY A 378 1.74 28.34 16.70
N ALA A 379 2.61 29.23 16.21
CA ALA A 379 3.13 30.36 16.96
C ALA A 379 2.11 31.51 17.15
N LEU A 380 1.12 31.62 16.27
CA LEU A 380 0.22 32.80 16.19
C LEU A 380 -0.61 32.98 17.47
N GLY A 381 -1.14 31.92 18.07
CA GLY A 381 -1.91 31.97 19.31
C GLY A 381 -1.10 32.58 20.48
N PRO A 382 0.03 31.91 20.84
CA PRO A 382 0.93 32.43 21.88
C PRO A 382 1.46 33.85 21.60
N ALA A 383 1.82 34.14 20.35
CA ALA A 383 2.31 35.48 19.97
C ALA A 383 1.24 36.56 20.15
N ARG A 384 -0.04 36.28 19.78
CA ARG A 384 -1.18 37.19 20.04
C ARG A 384 -1.41 37.38 21.54
N GLN A 385 -1.32 36.31 22.34
CA GLN A 385 -1.44 36.37 23.78
C GLN A 385 -0.35 37.26 24.39
N ALA A 386 0.90 37.13 23.97
CA ALA A 386 2.03 37.98 24.42
C ALA A 386 1.81 39.45 24.04
N ALA A 387 1.37 39.74 22.81
CA ALA A 387 1.13 41.08 22.33
C ALA A 387 -0.05 41.79 23.03
N ALA A 388 -1.06 41.03 23.45
CA ALA A 388 -2.24 41.54 24.14
C ALA A 388 -2.03 41.84 25.63
N MET A 389 -0.94 41.36 26.26
CA MET A 389 -0.67 41.56 27.67
C MET A 389 -0.46 43.07 28.00
N SER A 390 -1.20 43.60 28.99
CA SER A 390 -0.93 44.91 29.52
C SER A 390 0.33 44.91 30.41
N PRO A 391 1.09 46.02 30.48
CA PRO A 391 2.27 46.10 31.36
C PRO A 391 1.96 45.83 32.83
N ALA A 392 0.85 46.35 33.34
CA ALA A 392 0.40 46.15 34.73
C ALA A 392 0.05 44.66 35.02
N GLU A 393 -0.67 44.01 34.10
CA GLU A 393 -1.04 42.62 34.22
C GLU A 393 0.17 41.66 34.13
N ALA A 394 1.11 41.97 33.24
CA ALA A 394 2.33 41.24 33.06
C ALA A 394 3.26 41.22 34.28
N MET A 395 3.25 42.35 35.03
CA MET A 395 4.08 42.49 36.25
C MET A 395 3.40 42.06 37.55
N ARG A 396 2.05 41.86 37.56
CA ARG A 396 1.35 41.28 38.72
C ARG A 396 1.56 39.75 38.74
N GLY A 397 2.04 39.23 39.88
CA GLY A 397 2.13 37.76 40.09
C GLY A 397 0.74 37.15 40.05
N GLN A 398 0.60 36.03 39.29
CA GLN A 398 -0.64 35.25 39.34
C GLN A 398 -0.71 34.51 40.69
N VAL A 399 -1.78 34.75 41.42
CA VAL A 399 -2.15 33.88 42.54
C VAL A 399 -2.78 32.62 41.94
N PRO A 400 -2.20 31.42 42.21
CA PRO A 400 -2.77 30.20 41.68
C PRO A 400 -4.17 29.99 42.24
N SER A 401 -5.21 30.02 41.40
CA SER A 401 -6.54 29.55 41.80
C SER A 401 -6.49 28.04 42.09
N SER A 402 -6.73 27.65 43.32
CA SER A 402 -6.76 26.23 43.71
C SER A 402 -8.14 25.68 43.36
N PRO A 403 -8.28 24.75 42.39
CA PRO A 403 -9.55 24.05 42.23
C PRO A 403 -9.82 23.15 43.43
N MET A 404 -10.96 23.34 44.03
CA MET A 404 -11.43 22.66 45.25
C MET A 404 -11.54 21.13 45.14
N LEU A 405 -11.56 20.61 43.92
CA LEU A 405 -11.72 19.18 43.59
C LEU A 405 -10.49 18.32 43.97
N ALA A 406 -9.30 18.90 44.02
CA ALA A 406 -8.05 18.14 44.23
C ALA A 406 -7.78 17.74 45.68
N ALA A 407 -8.58 18.25 46.69
CA ALA A 407 -8.30 18.08 48.08
C ALA A 407 -8.78 16.77 48.72
N ARG A 408 -9.65 15.97 48.07
CA ARG A 408 -10.39 14.86 48.70
C ARG A 408 -10.03 13.43 48.22
N ILE A 409 -8.96 13.27 47.43
CA ILE A 409 -8.62 11.92 46.94
C ILE A 409 -7.67 11.22 47.92
N PRO A 410 -8.07 10.14 48.58
CA PRO A 410 -7.23 9.40 49.52
C PRO A 410 -6.24 8.48 48.76
N LEU A 411 -5.13 9.05 48.31
CA LEU A 411 -4.05 8.34 47.64
C LEU A 411 -2.73 8.51 48.38
N PRO A 412 -1.79 7.55 48.29
CA PRO A 412 -0.43 7.73 48.79
C PRO A 412 0.18 9.01 48.27
N LEU A 413 0.96 9.73 49.07
CA LEU A 413 1.53 11.03 48.78
C LEU A 413 2.25 11.07 47.42
N MET A 414 2.95 9.98 47.05
CA MET A 414 3.70 9.84 45.80
C MET A 414 2.80 9.81 44.56
N LEU A 415 1.53 9.42 44.67
CA LEU A 415 0.54 9.44 43.58
C LEU A 415 -0.37 10.69 43.67
N ALA A 416 -0.67 11.11 44.89
CA ALA A 416 -1.54 12.28 45.12
C ALA A 416 -0.91 13.58 44.60
N LEU A 417 0.39 13.80 44.77
CA LEU A 417 1.08 15.01 44.36
C LEU A 417 1.08 15.17 42.82
N PRO A 418 1.49 14.17 42.02
CA PRO A 418 1.38 14.25 40.54
C PRO A 418 -0.04 14.53 40.07
N LEU A 419 -1.02 13.79 40.58
CA LEU A 419 -2.43 13.93 40.21
C LEU A 419 -2.98 15.33 40.51
N ARG A 420 -2.71 15.86 41.72
CA ARG A 420 -3.09 17.23 42.09
C ARG A 420 -2.43 18.27 41.17
N ASN A 421 -1.18 18.06 40.82
CA ASN A 421 -0.46 18.96 39.88
C ASN A 421 -1.12 18.99 38.51
N LEU A 422 -1.52 17.84 37.98
CA LEU A 422 -2.22 17.73 36.70
C LEU A 422 -3.56 18.45 36.69
N LEU A 423 -4.34 18.28 37.80
CA LEU A 423 -5.65 18.90 37.97
C LEU A 423 -5.58 20.42 38.22
N ARG A 424 -4.48 20.95 38.77
CA ARG A 424 -4.27 22.40 38.96
C ARG A 424 -4.16 23.20 37.67
N ARG A 425 -3.69 22.58 36.57
CA ARG A 425 -3.50 23.26 35.27
C ARG A 425 -4.07 22.43 34.12
N PRO A 426 -5.42 22.25 34.04
CA PRO A 426 -6.04 21.28 33.17
C PRO A 426 -5.76 21.54 31.67
N LEU A 427 -5.81 22.80 31.20
CA LEU A 427 -5.54 23.14 29.82
C LEU A 427 -4.12 22.78 29.38
N ARG A 428 -3.14 22.96 30.28
CA ARG A 428 -1.76 22.57 30.01
C ARG A 428 -1.60 21.05 29.93
N THR A 429 -2.17 20.34 30.90
CA THR A 429 -2.16 18.87 30.92
C THR A 429 -2.81 18.31 29.65
N LEU A 430 -3.97 18.86 29.28
CA LEU A 430 -4.68 18.49 28.06
C LEU A 430 -3.85 18.75 26.81
N GLY A 431 -3.22 19.93 26.68
CA GLY A 431 -2.36 20.25 25.53
C GLY A 431 -1.20 19.26 25.38
N THR A 432 -0.51 18.92 26.47
CA THR A 432 0.55 17.92 26.44
C THR A 432 0.00 16.52 26.12
N ALA A 433 -1.13 16.14 26.71
CA ALA A 433 -1.80 14.87 26.43
C ALA A 433 -2.24 14.76 24.96
N VAL A 434 -2.77 15.83 24.35
CA VAL A 434 -3.11 15.87 22.91
C VAL A 434 -1.86 15.70 22.04
N GLY A 435 -0.73 16.33 22.41
CA GLY A 435 0.53 16.14 21.69
C GLY A 435 1.01 14.68 21.72
N VAL A 436 0.93 14.01 22.88
CA VAL A 436 1.23 12.57 22.98
C VAL A 436 0.16 11.75 22.24
N GLY A 437 -1.12 12.14 22.31
CA GLY A 437 -2.22 11.50 21.61
C GLY A 437 -2.00 11.46 20.08
N ALA A 438 -1.41 12.52 19.51
CA ALA A 438 -1.08 12.56 18.09
C ALA A 438 -0.09 11.46 17.69
N SER A 439 0.90 11.15 18.53
CA SER A 439 1.80 10.02 18.28
C SER A 439 1.09 8.66 18.41
N THR A 440 0.13 8.55 19.33
CA THR A 440 -0.71 7.34 19.46
C THR A 440 -1.58 7.12 18.23
N ILE A 441 -2.12 8.21 17.63
CA ILE A 441 -2.87 8.14 16.37
C ILE A 441 -2.00 7.48 15.28
N LEU A 442 -0.74 7.91 15.14
CA LEU A 442 0.17 7.33 14.14
C LEU A 442 0.52 5.87 14.42
N LEU A 443 0.73 5.51 15.68
CA LEU A 443 1.02 4.12 16.06
C LEU A 443 -0.18 3.20 15.79
N ILE A 444 -1.40 3.65 16.14
CA ILE A 444 -2.64 2.90 15.82
C ILE A 444 -2.83 2.81 14.31
N LEU A 445 -2.68 3.91 13.59
CA LEU A 445 -2.83 3.94 12.14
C LEU A 445 -1.91 2.93 11.46
N THR A 446 -0.61 2.96 11.78
CA THR A 446 0.38 2.08 11.16
C THR A 446 0.23 0.63 11.61
N GLY A 447 0.03 0.41 12.91
CA GLY A 447 -0.16 -0.93 13.47
C GLY A 447 -1.43 -1.60 12.95
N SER A 448 -2.55 -0.87 12.88
CA SER A 448 -3.81 -1.41 12.35
C SER A 448 -3.76 -1.73 10.86
N MET A 449 -2.98 -0.99 10.06
CA MET A 449 -2.75 -1.34 8.66
C MET A 449 -2.02 -2.68 8.54
N LEU A 450 -0.97 -2.92 9.34
CA LEU A 450 -0.28 -4.20 9.39
C LEU A 450 -1.19 -5.34 9.85
N ASP A 451 -1.94 -5.10 10.93
CA ASP A 451 -2.89 -6.07 11.47
C ASP A 451 -3.98 -6.42 10.44
N SER A 452 -4.51 -5.42 9.74
CA SER A 452 -5.54 -5.61 8.71
C SER A 452 -5.00 -6.39 7.52
N LEU A 453 -3.77 -6.13 7.11
CA LEU A 453 -3.11 -6.88 6.06
C LEU A 453 -2.93 -8.34 6.48
N ASP A 454 -2.38 -8.60 7.68
CA ASP A 454 -2.17 -9.95 8.19
C ASP A 454 -3.49 -10.70 8.42
N ALA A 455 -4.52 -10.02 8.93
CA ALA A 455 -5.86 -10.59 9.09
C ALA A 455 -6.47 -10.96 7.74
N SER A 456 -6.39 -10.05 6.74
CA SER A 456 -6.88 -10.30 5.40
C SER A 456 -6.20 -11.49 4.73
N LEU A 457 -4.87 -11.60 4.89
CA LEU A 457 -4.12 -12.76 4.39
C LEU A 457 -4.50 -14.05 5.09
N ARG A 458 -4.67 -14.03 6.41
CA ARG A 458 -5.13 -15.21 7.18
C ARG A 458 -6.52 -15.65 6.76
N THR A 459 -7.46 -14.70 6.63
CA THR A 459 -8.82 -15.00 6.17
C THR A 459 -8.80 -15.60 4.78
N TYR A 460 -8.05 -15.00 3.85
CA TYR A 460 -7.95 -15.53 2.49
C TYR A 460 -7.35 -16.92 2.43
N LEU A 461 -6.19 -17.13 3.08
CA LEU A 461 -5.41 -18.38 2.97
C LEU A 461 -5.93 -19.52 3.85
N LYS A 462 -6.60 -19.25 4.98
CA LYS A 462 -7.00 -20.28 5.95
C LYS A 462 -8.51 -20.46 6.08
N GLU A 463 -9.28 -19.41 5.77
CA GLU A 463 -10.74 -19.48 5.87
C GLU A 463 -11.37 -19.69 4.50
N VAL A 464 -11.05 -18.84 3.51
CA VAL A 464 -11.62 -18.95 2.17
C VAL A 464 -10.97 -20.10 1.40
N GLN A 465 -9.64 -20.16 1.33
CA GLN A 465 -8.88 -21.21 0.62
C GLN A 465 -8.32 -22.23 1.60
N ASN A 466 -9.22 -23.04 2.15
CA ASN A 466 -8.88 -24.03 3.18
C ASN A 466 -8.45 -25.38 2.58
N TYR A 467 -7.57 -25.35 1.57
CA TYR A 467 -6.97 -26.53 0.95
C TYR A 467 -5.43 -26.47 1.06
N ASP A 468 -4.78 -27.63 0.94
CA ASP A 468 -3.31 -27.70 0.96
C ASP A 468 -2.73 -27.75 -0.46
N LEU A 469 -3.51 -28.26 -1.43
CA LEU A 469 -3.09 -28.41 -2.81
C LEU A 469 -4.22 -28.07 -3.78
N LEU A 470 -3.93 -27.20 -4.75
CA LEU A 470 -4.76 -26.91 -5.91
C LEU A 470 -4.16 -27.63 -7.13
N VAL A 471 -4.98 -28.37 -7.84
CA VAL A 471 -4.60 -29.04 -9.08
C VAL A 471 -5.49 -28.52 -10.21
N GLY A 472 -4.90 -27.98 -11.26
CA GLY A 472 -5.59 -27.58 -12.49
C GLY A 472 -5.33 -28.61 -13.60
N PHE A 473 -6.36 -28.97 -14.35
CA PHE A 473 -6.27 -29.91 -15.48
C PHE A 473 -6.12 -29.17 -16.80
N SER A 474 -5.31 -29.71 -17.72
CA SER A 474 -5.16 -29.17 -19.08
C SER A 474 -6.41 -29.46 -19.93
N GLU A 475 -7.05 -30.59 -19.71
CA GLU A 475 -8.29 -31.04 -20.33
C GLU A 475 -9.23 -31.56 -19.25
N PRO A 476 -10.56 -31.49 -19.45
CA PRO A 476 -11.49 -32.04 -18.49
C PRO A 476 -11.18 -33.51 -18.22
N PRO A 477 -10.90 -33.91 -16.98
CA PRO A 477 -10.55 -35.29 -16.68
C PRO A 477 -11.77 -36.21 -16.81
N ALA A 478 -11.52 -37.51 -16.95
CA ALA A 478 -12.58 -38.51 -17.01
C ALA A 478 -13.46 -38.48 -15.74
N ASP A 479 -14.73 -38.79 -15.92
CA ASP A 479 -15.68 -38.92 -14.82
C ASP A 479 -15.15 -39.92 -13.75
N GLY A 480 -15.29 -39.50 -12.48
CA GLY A 480 -14.85 -40.33 -11.35
C GLY A 480 -13.37 -40.26 -10.99
N ILE A 481 -12.55 -39.43 -11.66
CA ILE A 481 -11.14 -39.26 -11.37
C ILE A 481 -10.87 -38.83 -9.91
N LEU A 482 -11.77 -38.01 -9.35
CA LEU A 482 -11.64 -37.55 -7.97
C LEU A 482 -11.75 -38.70 -6.95
N PHE A 483 -12.53 -39.71 -7.28
CA PHE A 483 -12.64 -40.92 -6.45
C PHE A 483 -11.32 -41.71 -6.44
N HIS A 484 -10.60 -41.71 -7.57
CA HIS A 484 -9.26 -42.29 -7.64
C HIS A 484 -8.26 -41.54 -6.77
N PHE A 485 -8.26 -40.21 -6.82
CA PHE A 485 -7.37 -39.38 -6.00
C PHE A 485 -7.66 -39.49 -4.50
N ARG A 486 -8.92 -39.66 -4.12
CA ARG A 486 -9.33 -39.81 -2.73
C ARG A 486 -8.74 -41.10 -2.08
N ARG A 487 -8.34 -42.09 -2.89
CA ARG A 487 -7.71 -43.33 -2.44
C ARG A 487 -6.18 -43.24 -2.31
N TRP A 488 -5.60 -42.09 -2.68
CA TRP A 488 -4.14 -41.99 -2.55
C TRP A 488 -3.75 -41.86 -1.07
N PRO A 489 -2.63 -42.49 -0.66
CA PRO A 489 -2.12 -42.38 0.71
C PRO A 489 -1.91 -40.89 1.09
N GLY A 490 -2.40 -40.52 2.26
CA GLY A 490 -2.27 -39.19 2.80
C GLY A 490 -3.29 -38.17 2.26
N VAL A 491 -4.17 -38.52 1.32
CA VAL A 491 -5.24 -37.63 0.84
C VAL A 491 -6.45 -37.75 1.77
N LEU A 492 -6.75 -36.71 2.50
CA LEU A 492 -7.82 -36.66 3.48
C LEU A 492 -9.17 -36.27 2.83
N ARG A 493 -9.13 -35.33 1.88
CA ARG A 493 -10.32 -34.86 1.17
C ARG A 493 -9.98 -34.37 -0.22
N VAL A 494 -10.89 -34.58 -1.16
CA VAL A 494 -10.82 -34.05 -2.53
C VAL A 494 -12.15 -33.43 -2.87
N GLU A 495 -12.15 -32.18 -3.37
CA GLU A 495 -13.34 -31.49 -3.87
C GLU A 495 -13.08 -31.01 -5.32
N PRO A 496 -14.10 -31.05 -6.20
CA PRO A 496 -13.99 -30.54 -7.56
C PRO A 496 -13.90 -29.01 -7.58
N SER A 497 -13.14 -28.45 -8.52
CA SER A 497 -13.14 -27.04 -8.85
C SER A 497 -13.53 -26.88 -10.32
N LEU A 498 -14.48 -25.98 -10.57
CA LEU A 498 -14.83 -25.49 -11.89
C LEU A 498 -14.75 -23.98 -11.85
N GLU A 499 -13.85 -23.41 -12.62
CA GLU A 499 -13.58 -21.98 -12.68
C GLU A 499 -13.67 -21.55 -14.14
N LEU A 500 -14.56 -20.59 -14.42
CA LEU A 500 -14.81 -20.09 -15.76
C LEU A 500 -14.69 -18.57 -15.80
N PRO A 501 -13.94 -18.00 -16.76
CA PRO A 501 -13.94 -16.56 -16.97
C PRO A 501 -15.31 -16.11 -17.50
N VAL A 502 -15.85 -15.07 -16.91
CA VAL A 502 -17.16 -14.52 -17.26
C VAL A 502 -17.13 -13.00 -17.28
N ARG A 503 -18.04 -12.43 -18.05
CA ARG A 503 -18.33 -10.99 -18.05
C ARG A 503 -19.73 -10.76 -17.50
N ILE A 504 -19.84 -9.91 -16.50
CA ILE A 504 -21.11 -9.51 -15.89
C ILE A 504 -21.53 -8.19 -16.53
N LEU A 505 -22.76 -8.12 -16.96
CA LEU A 505 -23.36 -6.93 -17.54
C LEU A 505 -24.53 -6.49 -16.65
N HIS A 506 -24.47 -5.27 -16.10
CA HIS A 506 -25.52 -4.72 -15.26
C HIS A 506 -25.62 -3.20 -15.45
N ASN A 507 -26.81 -2.70 -15.82
CA ASN A 507 -27.09 -1.27 -16.00
C ASN A 507 -26.05 -0.50 -16.84
N GLY A 508 -25.61 -1.10 -17.96
CA GLY A 508 -24.62 -0.49 -18.85
C GLY A 508 -23.18 -0.56 -18.36
N ARG A 509 -22.94 -1.14 -17.18
CA ARG A 509 -21.60 -1.46 -16.68
C ARG A 509 -21.26 -2.90 -17.00
N SER A 510 -20.01 -3.14 -17.37
CA SER A 510 -19.52 -4.50 -17.60
C SER A 510 -18.28 -4.76 -16.77
N GLU A 511 -18.15 -5.97 -16.25
CA GLU A 511 -17.00 -6.37 -15.46
C GLU A 511 -16.61 -7.81 -15.76
N GLU A 512 -15.34 -8.03 -16.02
CA GLU A 512 -14.78 -9.37 -16.24
C GLU A 512 -14.29 -9.95 -14.92
N THR A 513 -14.69 -11.20 -14.64
CA THR A 513 -14.31 -11.90 -13.43
C THR A 513 -14.27 -13.41 -13.65
N VAL A 514 -13.94 -14.17 -12.61
CA VAL A 514 -14.01 -15.62 -12.61
C VAL A 514 -15.23 -16.09 -11.83
N MET A 515 -16.04 -16.92 -12.47
CA MET A 515 -17.15 -17.61 -11.82
C MET A 515 -16.66 -18.96 -11.31
N ILE A 516 -16.82 -19.18 -10.04
CA ILE A 516 -16.33 -20.36 -9.33
C ILE A 516 -17.51 -21.19 -8.85
N GLY A 517 -17.54 -22.46 -9.27
CA GLY A 517 -18.52 -23.44 -8.81
C GLY A 517 -18.16 -24.00 -7.44
N VAL A 518 -19.08 -23.89 -6.48
CA VAL A 518 -18.87 -24.36 -5.10
C VAL A 518 -19.86 -25.47 -4.77
N LEU A 519 -19.39 -26.55 -4.14
CA LEU A 519 -20.24 -27.61 -3.62
C LEU A 519 -21.01 -27.15 -2.39
N PRO A 520 -22.29 -27.56 -2.24
CA PRO A 520 -22.99 -27.41 -0.96
C PRO A 520 -22.21 -28.13 0.15
N GLY A 521 -21.93 -27.44 1.24
CA GLY A 521 -21.15 -27.99 2.35
C GLY A 521 -19.64 -28.15 2.08
N SER A 522 -19.08 -27.43 1.08
CA SER A 522 -17.64 -27.40 0.84
C SER A 522 -16.87 -27.02 2.11
N GLN A 523 -15.81 -27.76 2.41
CA GLN A 523 -14.90 -27.52 3.52
C GLN A 523 -13.55 -26.98 3.05
N LEU A 524 -13.21 -27.20 1.78
CA LEU A 524 -11.95 -26.75 1.20
C LEU A 524 -12.01 -25.34 0.61
N ARG A 525 -13.23 -24.90 0.23
CA ARG A 525 -13.50 -23.51 -0.16
C ARG A 525 -14.69 -22.99 0.62
N ARG A 526 -14.44 -22.11 1.58
CA ARG A 526 -15.47 -21.55 2.45
C ARG A 526 -15.76 -20.11 2.04
N LEU A 527 -17.03 -19.73 2.08
CA LEU A 527 -17.48 -18.41 1.69
C LEU A 527 -18.05 -17.71 2.93
N PRO A 528 -17.24 -16.97 3.71
CA PRO A 528 -17.76 -16.26 4.88
C PRO A 528 -18.66 -15.12 4.46
N SER A 529 -19.82 -14.99 5.11
CA SER A 529 -20.71 -13.84 4.95
C SER A 529 -20.04 -12.56 5.41
N LEU A 530 -20.21 -11.46 4.67
CA LEU A 530 -19.71 -10.15 5.06
C LEU A 530 -20.34 -9.68 6.39
N ASP A 531 -21.63 -9.98 6.60
CA ASP A 531 -22.40 -9.49 7.74
C ASP A 531 -22.22 -10.35 9.00
N THR A 532 -22.23 -11.67 8.85
CA THR A 532 -22.26 -12.61 9.99
C THR A 532 -20.93 -13.36 10.20
N GLY A 533 -20.03 -13.38 9.19
CA GLY A 533 -18.82 -14.20 9.20
C GLY A 533 -19.08 -15.71 9.08
N LEU A 534 -20.33 -16.15 9.06
CA LEU A 534 -20.68 -17.56 8.93
C LEU A 534 -20.52 -18.06 7.49
N PRO A 535 -20.14 -19.33 7.28
CA PRO A 535 -20.03 -19.89 5.94
C PRO A 535 -21.39 -19.90 5.22
N MET A 536 -21.42 -19.41 3.98
CA MET A 536 -22.57 -19.37 3.11
C MET A 536 -22.37 -20.29 1.93
N PHE A 537 -23.48 -20.66 1.27
CA PHE A 537 -23.48 -21.39 0.00
C PHE A 537 -24.48 -20.74 -0.96
N PRO A 538 -24.13 -20.68 -2.26
CA PRO A 538 -25.05 -20.15 -3.26
C PRO A 538 -26.31 -21.05 -3.34
N LEU A 539 -27.47 -20.43 -3.26
CA LEU A 539 -28.74 -21.12 -3.51
C LEU A 539 -28.92 -21.39 -5.03
N PRO A 540 -29.70 -22.37 -5.42
CA PRO A 540 -29.98 -22.61 -6.82
C PRO A 540 -30.49 -21.36 -7.53
N GLY A 541 -29.88 -21.01 -8.67
CA GLY A 541 -30.19 -19.80 -9.43
C GLY A 541 -29.67 -18.49 -8.82
N THR A 542 -28.87 -18.52 -7.79
CA THR A 542 -28.24 -17.33 -7.20
C THR A 542 -26.72 -17.33 -7.37
N VAL A 543 -26.13 -16.13 -7.46
CA VAL A 543 -24.70 -15.89 -7.52
C VAL A 543 -24.30 -15.02 -6.34
N LEU A 544 -23.31 -15.46 -5.58
CA LEU A 544 -22.73 -14.67 -4.49
C LEU A 544 -21.60 -13.83 -5.05
N PHE A 545 -21.53 -12.59 -4.61
CA PHE A 545 -20.55 -11.60 -5.06
C PHE A 545 -19.62 -11.22 -3.93
N THR A 546 -18.41 -10.84 -4.28
CA THR A 546 -17.54 -10.13 -3.35
C THR A 546 -18.08 -8.71 -3.11
N ASP A 547 -17.88 -8.18 -1.92
CA ASP A 547 -18.30 -6.83 -1.54
C ASP A 547 -17.75 -5.74 -2.49
N ALA A 548 -16.48 -5.87 -2.91
CA ALA A 548 -15.86 -4.96 -3.87
C ALA A 548 -16.61 -4.93 -5.22
N LEU A 549 -16.99 -6.11 -5.73
CA LEU A 549 -17.68 -6.23 -7.02
C LEU A 549 -19.11 -5.73 -6.94
N MET A 550 -19.81 -5.96 -5.82
CA MET A 550 -21.16 -5.42 -5.61
C MET A 550 -21.16 -3.89 -5.62
N ARG A 551 -20.20 -3.26 -4.94
CA ARG A 551 -20.07 -1.79 -4.97
C ARG A 551 -19.76 -1.26 -6.37
N LYS A 552 -18.83 -1.90 -7.09
CA LYS A 552 -18.43 -1.47 -8.44
C LYS A 552 -19.58 -1.50 -9.45
N LEU A 553 -20.35 -2.55 -9.45
CA LEU A 553 -21.49 -2.73 -10.35
C LEU A 553 -22.78 -2.10 -9.82
N ASN A 554 -22.77 -1.53 -8.61
CA ASN A 554 -23.93 -1.02 -7.90
C ASN A 554 -25.05 -2.07 -7.81
N LEU A 555 -24.68 -3.29 -7.39
CA LEU A 555 -25.59 -4.42 -7.25
C LEU A 555 -26.24 -4.42 -5.88
N GLU A 556 -27.53 -4.69 -5.88
CA GLU A 556 -28.30 -4.98 -4.68
C GLU A 556 -28.72 -6.46 -4.67
N ARG A 557 -29.06 -6.97 -3.49
CA ARG A 557 -29.57 -8.35 -3.35
C ARG A 557 -30.82 -8.53 -4.19
N GLY A 558 -30.86 -9.61 -4.95
CA GLY A 558 -32.04 -9.97 -5.79
C GLY A 558 -32.00 -9.35 -7.19
N ASN A 559 -31.04 -8.50 -7.56
CA ASN A 559 -30.95 -8.00 -8.93
C ASN A 559 -30.79 -9.15 -9.93
N LEU A 560 -31.49 -9.04 -11.07
CA LEU A 560 -31.31 -9.95 -12.20
C LEU A 560 -30.03 -9.59 -12.94
N LEU A 561 -29.26 -10.60 -13.30
CA LEU A 561 -27.93 -10.46 -13.87
C LEU A 561 -27.86 -11.08 -15.26
N ASN A 562 -27.19 -10.37 -16.15
CA ASN A 562 -26.77 -10.90 -17.44
C ASN A 562 -25.29 -11.26 -17.35
N ILE A 563 -24.96 -12.55 -17.46
CA ILE A 563 -23.60 -13.05 -17.36
C ILE A 563 -23.25 -13.71 -18.69
N ALA A 564 -22.29 -13.09 -19.38
CA ALA A 564 -21.72 -13.63 -20.61
C ALA A 564 -20.44 -14.42 -20.27
N TYR A 565 -20.16 -15.45 -21.04
CA TYR A 565 -18.86 -16.15 -20.99
C TYR A 565 -18.24 -16.21 -22.38
N THR A 566 -16.93 -16.22 -22.43
CA THR A 566 -16.17 -16.21 -23.69
C THR A 566 -15.48 -17.54 -23.86
N GLN A 567 -15.76 -18.23 -24.96
CA GLN A 567 -15.01 -19.40 -25.38
C GLN A 567 -14.52 -19.21 -26.82
N ASN A 568 -13.21 -19.33 -27.02
CA ASN A 568 -12.59 -19.30 -28.36
C ASN A 568 -13.14 -18.17 -29.26
N THR A 569 -13.27 -16.95 -28.71
CA THR A 569 -13.78 -15.74 -29.42
C THR A 569 -15.28 -15.64 -29.66
N ARG A 570 -16.10 -16.54 -29.13
CA ARG A 570 -17.55 -16.38 -29.12
C ARG A 570 -18.01 -15.95 -27.73
N GLU A 571 -18.68 -14.81 -27.64
CA GLU A 571 -19.49 -14.47 -26.47
C GLU A 571 -20.78 -15.32 -26.52
N PHE A 572 -20.99 -16.06 -25.48
CA PHE A 572 -22.27 -16.72 -25.24
C PHE A 572 -22.94 -15.96 -24.11
N SER A 573 -23.95 -15.18 -24.40
CA SER A 573 -24.85 -14.69 -23.36
C SER A 573 -25.70 -15.89 -22.90
N ALA A 574 -25.44 -16.39 -21.72
CA ALA A 574 -26.44 -17.16 -21.06
C ALA A 574 -27.51 -16.18 -20.58
N GLU A 575 -28.67 -16.15 -21.15
CA GLU A 575 -29.88 -15.61 -20.51
C GLU A 575 -30.17 -16.42 -19.26
N ALA A 576 -29.32 -16.29 -18.29
CA ALA A 576 -29.53 -16.88 -17.00
C ALA A 576 -30.27 -15.85 -16.17
N ASN A 577 -31.51 -16.13 -15.80
CA ASN A 577 -32.20 -15.48 -14.72
C ASN A 577 -31.52 -15.77 -13.37
N LEU A 578 -30.24 -15.40 -13.28
CA LEU A 578 -29.49 -15.52 -12.06
C LEU A 578 -29.72 -14.26 -11.23
N ARG A 579 -29.89 -14.44 -9.94
CA ARG A 579 -30.08 -13.33 -9.00
C ARG A 579 -28.82 -13.11 -8.18
N SER A 580 -28.53 -11.85 -7.90
CA SER A 580 -27.49 -11.49 -6.94
C SER A 580 -27.89 -11.95 -5.54
N GLY A 581 -27.04 -12.71 -4.90
CA GLY A 581 -27.17 -13.16 -3.52
C GLY A 581 -26.46 -12.24 -2.52
N ASP A 582 -26.14 -12.78 -1.35
CA ASP A 582 -25.46 -12.05 -0.28
C ASP A 582 -23.98 -11.82 -0.58
N PRO A 583 -23.39 -10.72 -0.05
CA PRO A 583 -21.97 -10.44 -0.22
C PRO A 583 -21.08 -11.42 0.57
N VAL A 584 -20.03 -11.87 -0.10
CA VAL A 584 -18.99 -12.73 0.48
C VAL A 584 -17.82 -11.85 0.92
N HIS A 585 -17.34 -12.09 2.13
CA HIS A 585 -16.12 -11.45 2.60
C HIS A 585 -14.88 -12.14 2.00
N GLN A 586 -14.33 -11.54 0.95
CA GLN A 586 -13.09 -11.99 0.33
C GLN A 586 -12.13 -10.82 0.17
N PRO A 587 -11.01 -10.83 0.90
CA PRO A 587 -10.07 -9.70 0.89
C PRO A 587 -9.29 -9.54 -0.41
N ILE A 588 -9.10 -10.60 -1.19
CA ILE A 588 -8.25 -10.61 -2.39
C ILE A 588 -9.02 -11.15 -3.58
N GLY A 589 -9.01 -10.38 -4.66
CA GLY A 589 -9.70 -10.69 -5.92
C GLY A 589 -11.21 -10.44 -5.85
N THR A 590 -11.85 -10.49 -7.01
CA THR A 590 -13.27 -10.22 -7.18
C THR A 590 -14.03 -11.38 -7.84
N PRO A 591 -13.80 -12.67 -7.48
CA PRO A 591 -14.56 -13.75 -8.07
C PRO A 591 -16.02 -13.71 -7.66
N ILE A 592 -16.84 -14.41 -8.43
CA ILE A 592 -18.24 -14.69 -8.08
C ILE A 592 -18.44 -16.18 -7.88
N TYR A 593 -19.41 -16.53 -7.04
CA TYR A 593 -19.62 -17.91 -6.63
C TYR A 593 -21.03 -18.37 -6.96
N ILE A 594 -21.13 -19.55 -7.55
CA ILE A 594 -22.39 -20.20 -7.91
C ILE A 594 -22.36 -21.66 -7.46
N GLY A 595 -23.52 -22.30 -7.32
CA GLY A 595 -23.57 -23.74 -7.08
C GLY A 595 -22.86 -24.50 -8.20
N LEU A 596 -21.96 -25.45 -7.85
CA LEU A 596 -21.20 -26.20 -8.85
C LEU A 596 -22.11 -26.86 -9.91
N ARG A 597 -23.23 -27.41 -9.49
CA ARG A 597 -24.20 -28.06 -10.39
C ARG A 597 -24.82 -27.07 -11.37
N ASP A 598 -25.15 -25.88 -10.89
CA ASP A 598 -25.68 -24.80 -11.73
C ASP A 598 -24.65 -24.34 -12.75
N LEU A 599 -23.37 -24.19 -12.31
CA LEU A 599 -22.27 -23.82 -13.21
C LEU A 599 -22.04 -24.87 -14.29
N GLN A 600 -22.03 -26.15 -13.93
CA GLN A 600 -21.84 -27.25 -14.88
C GLN A 600 -22.96 -27.28 -15.93
N LEU A 601 -24.22 -27.20 -15.51
CA LEU A 601 -25.37 -27.34 -16.42
C LEU A 601 -25.57 -26.09 -17.28
N ARG A 602 -25.48 -24.91 -16.70
CA ARG A 602 -25.83 -23.66 -17.41
C ARG A 602 -24.69 -23.14 -18.29
N TYR A 603 -23.41 -23.39 -17.86
CA TYR A 603 -22.25 -22.85 -18.53
C TYR A 603 -21.26 -23.93 -19.01
N GLY A 604 -21.01 -24.96 -18.22
CA GLY A 604 -20.05 -25.99 -18.56
C GLY A 604 -20.45 -26.81 -19.80
N VAL A 605 -21.71 -27.28 -19.84
CA VAL A 605 -22.20 -28.06 -20.99
C VAL A 605 -22.22 -27.24 -22.29
N PRO A 606 -22.71 -26.01 -22.32
CA PRO A 606 -22.57 -25.15 -23.49
C PRO A 606 -21.14 -24.88 -23.95
N LEU A 607 -20.18 -24.92 -23.03
CA LEU A 607 -18.75 -24.84 -23.32
C LEU A 607 -18.10 -26.15 -23.82
N GLY A 608 -18.90 -27.20 -24.01
CA GLY A 608 -18.42 -28.49 -24.44
C GLY A 608 -17.79 -29.33 -23.33
N LEU A 609 -17.92 -28.91 -22.06
CA LEU A 609 -17.52 -29.74 -20.94
C LEU A 609 -18.51 -30.90 -20.73
N PRO A 610 -18.07 -32.05 -20.24
CA PRO A 610 -18.99 -33.13 -19.82
C PRO A 610 -19.99 -32.58 -18.76
N PRO A 611 -21.17 -33.19 -18.60
CA PRO A 611 -22.18 -32.73 -17.64
C PRO A 611 -21.70 -32.64 -16.18
N ARG A 612 -20.61 -33.32 -15.85
CA ARG A 612 -19.90 -33.26 -14.57
C ARG A 612 -18.46 -32.77 -14.72
N GLY A 613 -18.18 -32.05 -15.82
CA GLY A 613 -16.86 -31.53 -16.12
C GLY A 613 -16.32 -30.62 -15.02
N ILE A 614 -15.04 -30.72 -14.80
CA ILE A 614 -14.28 -29.91 -13.84
C ILE A 614 -12.99 -29.39 -14.51
N THR A 615 -12.51 -28.25 -14.07
CA THR A 615 -11.22 -27.68 -14.52
C THR A 615 -10.10 -27.94 -13.53
N GLY A 616 -10.43 -28.36 -12.31
CA GLY A 616 -9.44 -28.61 -11.27
C GLY A 616 -9.96 -29.41 -10.09
N ALA A 617 -9.11 -29.61 -9.12
CA ALA A 617 -9.42 -30.27 -7.86
C ALA A 617 -8.70 -29.56 -6.70
N LEU A 618 -9.40 -29.44 -5.59
CA LEU A 618 -8.88 -28.97 -4.30
C LEU A 618 -8.64 -30.19 -3.42
N LEU A 619 -7.47 -30.24 -2.75
CA LEU A 619 -7.12 -31.36 -1.89
C LEU A 619 -6.72 -30.89 -0.50
N ARG A 620 -7.17 -31.64 0.50
CA ARG A 620 -6.61 -31.64 1.85
C ARG A 620 -5.70 -32.86 1.96
N VAL A 621 -4.45 -32.65 2.33
CA VAL A 621 -3.42 -33.70 2.37
C VAL A 621 -2.76 -33.68 3.73
N GLU A 622 -2.46 -34.83 4.29
CA GLU A 622 -1.68 -34.96 5.51
C GLU A 622 -0.26 -34.41 5.29
N PRO A 623 0.28 -33.60 6.19
CA PRO A 623 1.54 -32.88 5.97
C PRO A 623 2.72 -33.77 5.53
N GLY A 624 2.84 -34.97 6.10
CA GLY A 624 3.90 -35.93 5.74
C GLY A 624 3.80 -36.46 4.31
N TYR A 625 2.64 -36.40 3.67
CA TYR A 625 2.39 -36.93 2.31
C TYR A 625 2.32 -35.85 1.24
N LEU A 626 2.33 -34.57 1.61
CA LEU A 626 2.12 -33.45 0.66
C LEU A 626 3.12 -33.47 -0.50
N ALA A 627 4.41 -33.66 -0.21
CA ALA A 627 5.45 -33.74 -1.23
C ALA A 627 5.27 -34.94 -2.20
N SER A 628 4.86 -36.10 -1.69
CA SER A 628 4.65 -37.32 -2.50
C SER A 628 3.39 -37.19 -3.37
N VAL A 629 2.30 -36.67 -2.83
CA VAL A 629 1.04 -36.40 -3.57
C VAL A 629 1.28 -35.36 -4.66
N ARG A 630 1.98 -34.28 -4.35
CA ARG A 630 2.40 -33.25 -5.31
C ARG A 630 3.19 -33.82 -6.47
N ALA A 631 4.24 -34.64 -6.16
CA ALA A 631 5.07 -35.29 -7.19
C ALA A 631 4.26 -36.20 -8.11
N ARG A 632 3.27 -36.93 -7.57
CA ARG A 632 2.36 -37.77 -8.38
C ARG A 632 1.52 -36.95 -9.34
N PHE A 633 0.97 -35.80 -8.90
CA PHE A 633 0.24 -34.90 -9.80
C PHE A 633 1.14 -34.28 -10.87
N GLN A 634 2.35 -33.83 -10.49
CA GLN A 634 3.33 -33.28 -11.43
C GLN A 634 3.79 -34.28 -12.52
N ALA A 635 3.75 -35.59 -12.22
CA ALA A 635 4.08 -36.64 -13.19
C ALA A 635 2.94 -36.92 -14.18
N ARG A 636 1.72 -36.44 -13.94
CA ARG A 636 0.57 -36.70 -14.84
C ARG A 636 0.61 -35.73 -16.03
N LYS A 637 0.20 -36.24 -17.20
CA LYS A 637 0.16 -35.45 -18.46
C LYS A 637 -1.05 -34.51 -18.56
N ASP A 638 -2.16 -34.90 -17.93
CA ASP A 638 -3.44 -34.17 -17.92
C ASP A 638 -3.49 -33.05 -16.86
N VAL A 639 -2.42 -32.83 -16.10
CA VAL A 639 -2.34 -31.80 -15.07
C VAL A 639 -1.52 -30.62 -15.59
N ALA A 640 -2.14 -29.42 -15.65
CA ALA A 640 -1.53 -28.17 -16.06
C ALA A 640 -0.89 -27.41 -14.88
N LEU A 641 -1.56 -27.41 -13.73
CA LEU A 641 -1.15 -26.64 -12.56
C LEU A 641 -1.14 -27.51 -11.31
N VAL A 642 -0.10 -27.39 -10.50
CA VAL A 642 -0.04 -27.96 -9.15
C VAL A 642 0.55 -26.91 -8.23
N GLN A 643 -0.29 -26.33 -7.37
CA GLN A 643 0.10 -25.24 -6.47
C GLN A 643 -0.26 -25.60 -5.03
N THR A 644 0.69 -25.46 -4.11
CA THR A 644 0.44 -25.62 -2.68
C THR A 644 -0.05 -24.31 -2.07
N SER A 645 -0.82 -24.39 -0.98
CA SER A 645 -1.25 -23.19 -0.23
C SER A 645 -0.06 -22.42 0.34
N ASP A 646 1.02 -23.11 0.72
CA ASP A 646 2.25 -22.48 1.21
C ASP A 646 2.97 -21.69 0.12
N GLU A 647 2.98 -22.18 -1.13
CA GLU A 647 3.53 -21.45 -2.27
C GLU A 647 2.72 -20.19 -2.56
N LEU A 648 1.38 -20.31 -2.56
CA LEU A 648 0.50 -19.15 -2.72
C LEU A 648 0.71 -18.13 -1.59
N ALA A 649 0.81 -18.60 -0.36
CA ALA A 649 1.09 -17.76 0.80
C ALA A 649 2.44 -17.04 0.65
N ALA A 650 3.51 -17.76 0.27
CA ALA A 650 4.83 -17.20 0.07
C ALA A 650 4.82 -16.09 -1.00
N GLN A 651 4.12 -16.29 -2.12
CA GLN A 651 3.96 -15.30 -3.18
C GLN A 651 3.29 -14.02 -2.66
N ILE A 652 2.18 -14.16 -1.92
CA ILE A 652 1.46 -13.01 -1.36
C ILE A 652 2.31 -12.30 -0.31
N TYR A 653 3.03 -13.05 0.54
CA TYR A 653 3.94 -12.45 1.51
C TYR A 653 5.11 -11.71 0.86
N GLU A 654 5.64 -12.21 -0.24
CA GLU A 654 6.69 -11.54 -1.02
C GLU A 654 6.19 -10.21 -1.61
N LEU A 655 5.00 -10.21 -2.22
CA LEU A 655 4.34 -9.01 -2.75
C LEU A 655 4.07 -7.96 -1.66
N THR A 656 3.75 -8.39 -0.45
CA THR A 656 3.44 -7.48 0.67
C THR A 656 4.65 -7.10 1.53
N ALA A 657 5.82 -7.70 1.30
CA ALA A 657 7.01 -7.46 2.12
C ALA A 657 7.48 -6.00 2.11
N TYR A 658 7.43 -5.34 0.96
CA TYR A 658 7.78 -3.93 0.87
C TYR A 658 6.76 -3.01 1.56
N SER A 659 5.46 -3.34 1.51
CA SER A 659 4.44 -2.59 2.27
C SER A 659 4.75 -2.61 3.76
N ARG A 660 5.19 -3.76 4.30
CA ARG A 660 5.65 -3.89 5.70
C ARG A 660 6.87 -3.02 5.99
N THR A 661 7.80 -2.93 5.04
CA THR A 661 8.99 -2.06 5.17
C THR A 661 8.59 -0.60 5.28
N PHE A 662 7.69 -0.11 4.41
CA PHE A 662 7.19 1.26 4.47
C PHE A 662 6.40 1.54 5.75
N MET A 663 5.56 0.62 6.18
CA MET A 663 4.83 0.73 7.45
C MET A 663 5.79 0.75 8.65
N GLY A 664 6.88 -0.02 8.61
CA GLY A 664 7.96 0.04 9.60
C GLY A 664 8.62 1.42 9.68
N ILE A 665 8.86 2.06 8.54
CA ILE A 665 9.40 3.43 8.48
C ILE A 665 8.40 4.44 9.07
N PHE A 666 7.11 4.32 8.77
CA PHE A 666 6.07 5.17 9.35
C PHE A 666 5.99 5.01 10.87
N MET A 667 6.12 3.78 11.37
CA MET A 667 6.14 3.49 12.81
C MET A 667 7.39 4.09 13.49
N LEU A 668 8.55 4.04 12.83
CA LEU A 668 9.77 4.71 13.28
C LEU A 668 9.59 6.23 13.35
N PHE A 669 8.98 6.84 12.34
CA PHE A 669 8.69 8.28 12.33
C PHE A 669 7.68 8.65 13.43
N GLY A 670 6.65 7.84 13.64
CA GLY A 670 5.70 8.00 14.75
C GLY A 670 6.38 7.94 16.12
N ALA A 671 7.30 7.00 16.31
CA ALA A 671 8.09 6.88 17.54
C ALA A 671 9.03 8.08 17.75
N ALA A 672 9.70 8.54 16.68
CA ALA A 672 10.56 9.74 16.73
C ALA A 672 9.75 10.99 17.07
N MET A 673 8.54 11.13 16.53
CA MET A 673 7.62 12.21 16.88
C MET A 673 7.21 12.13 18.35
N ALA A 674 6.86 10.95 18.86
CA ALA A 674 6.50 10.75 20.27
C ALA A 674 7.65 11.19 21.19
N LEU A 675 8.88 10.78 20.88
CA LEU A 675 10.08 11.19 21.62
C LEU A 675 10.25 12.70 21.63
N ALA A 676 10.16 13.36 20.47
CA ALA A 676 10.38 14.79 20.34
C ALA A 676 9.30 15.60 21.07
N VAL A 677 8.03 15.25 20.93
CA VAL A 677 6.90 15.91 21.63
C VAL A 677 7.04 15.75 23.14
N THR A 678 7.38 14.55 23.59
CA THR A 678 7.56 14.27 25.02
C THR A 678 8.77 14.98 25.58
N TYR A 679 9.89 15.00 24.86
CA TYR A 679 11.07 15.73 25.28
C TYR A 679 10.77 17.22 25.48
N THR A 680 10.09 17.86 24.54
CA THR A 680 9.71 19.28 24.64
C THR A 680 8.76 19.54 25.82
N ALA A 681 7.83 18.62 26.07
CA ALA A 681 6.92 18.69 27.19
C ALA A 681 7.66 18.58 28.54
N THR A 682 8.53 17.61 28.68
CA THR A 682 9.27 17.31 29.91
C THR A 682 10.26 18.41 30.26
N ASP A 683 11.12 18.82 29.31
CA ASP A 683 12.11 19.87 29.51
C ASP A 683 11.44 21.18 29.96
N SER A 684 10.33 21.52 29.38
CA SER A 684 9.51 22.67 29.73
C SER A 684 8.94 22.61 31.16
N ILE A 685 8.44 21.42 31.58
CA ILE A 685 7.93 21.20 32.95
C ILE A 685 9.04 21.37 33.98
N LEU A 686 10.23 20.86 33.68
CA LEU A 686 11.38 20.93 34.58
C LEU A 686 11.81 22.40 34.81
N TRP A 687 11.88 23.21 33.75
CA TRP A 687 12.22 24.62 33.85
C TRP A 687 11.24 25.41 34.72
N GLU A 688 9.92 25.22 34.56
CA GLU A 688 8.91 25.90 35.35
C GLU A 688 8.92 25.53 36.83
N ARG A 689 9.33 24.30 37.14
CA ARG A 689 9.30 23.75 38.52
C ARG A 689 10.62 23.70 39.23
N THR A 690 11.66 24.25 38.64
CA THR A 690 13.01 24.24 39.22
C THR A 690 12.99 24.73 40.65
N ARG A 691 12.18 25.77 40.95
CA ARG A 691 12.04 26.31 42.31
C ARG A 691 11.24 25.41 43.22
N GLU A 692 10.10 24.80 42.79
CA GLU A 692 9.32 23.87 43.56
C GLU A 692 10.16 22.62 43.92
N LEU A 693 10.94 22.13 42.94
CA LEU A 693 11.83 20.99 43.11
C LEU A 693 13.00 21.32 44.06
N ALA A 694 13.55 22.52 43.97
CA ALA A 694 14.54 23.05 44.91
C ALA A 694 14.00 23.12 46.34
N THR A 695 12.75 23.59 46.53
CA THR A 695 12.07 23.66 47.83
C THR A 695 11.82 22.26 48.37
N LEU A 696 11.38 21.28 47.59
CA LEU A 696 11.25 19.90 48.01
C LEU A 696 12.60 19.32 48.45
N ARG A 697 13.68 19.68 47.81
CA ARG A 697 15.04 19.23 48.21
C ARG A 697 15.46 19.86 49.54
N THR A 698 15.17 21.13 49.77
CA THR A 698 15.45 21.76 51.07
C THR A 698 14.62 21.20 52.24
N LEU A 699 13.40 20.67 51.90
CA LEU A 699 12.56 19.90 52.83
C LEU A 699 13.03 18.47 53.10
N GLY A 700 14.21 18.07 52.52
CA GLY A 700 14.81 16.75 52.80
C GLY A 700 14.41 15.63 51.83
N PHE A 701 13.71 15.95 50.70
CA PHE A 701 13.41 14.92 49.70
C PHE A 701 14.69 14.58 48.93
N GLY A 702 15.06 13.31 48.94
CA GLY A 702 16.20 12.81 48.18
C GLY A 702 15.92 12.89 46.67
N MET A 703 17.00 13.08 45.86
CA MET A 703 16.89 13.24 44.37
C MET A 703 16.16 12.09 43.68
N GLY A 704 16.32 10.85 44.18
CA GLY A 704 15.60 9.69 43.65
C GLY A 704 14.08 9.83 43.75
N ARG A 705 13.60 10.31 44.91
CA ARG A 705 12.16 10.54 45.14
C ARG A 705 11.59 11.66 44.26
N ILE A 706 12.37 12.74 44.07
CA ILE A 706 11.99 13.86 43.21
C ILE A 706 11.91 13.38 41.75
N SER A 707 12.91 12.61 41.32
CA SER A 707 12.92 12.03 39.96
C SER A 707 11.74 11.10 39.68
N ILE A 708 11.40 10.24 40.67
CA ILE A 708 10.23 9.35 40.56
C ILE A 708 8.92 10.16 40.51
N LEU A 709 8.80 11.23 41.30
CA LEU A 709 7.60 12.08 41.28
C LEU A 709 7.37 12.75 39.93
N VAL A 710 8.43 13.29 39.33
CA VAL A 710 8.38 13.91 37.97
C VAL A 710 8.10 12.84 36.91
N ALA A 711 8.74 11.66 37.03
CA ALA A 711 8.51 10.55 36.12
C ALA A 711 7.04 10.07 36.13
N LEU A 712 6.49 9.87 37.31
CA LEU A 712 5.08 9.46 37.49
C LEU A 712 4.11 10.49 36.90
N GLU A 713 4.36 11.78 37.12
CA GLU A 713 3.52 12.84 36.53
C GLU A 713 3.50 12.79 35.01
N ASN A 714 4.69 12.69 34.38
CA ASN A 714 4.80 12.63 32.93
C ASN A 714 4.22 11.32 32.35
N MET A 715 4.39 10.19 33.06
CA MET A 715 3.78 8.93 32.67
C MET A 715 2.24 8.98 32.75
N MET A 716 1.68 9.64 33.75
CA MET A 716 0.22 9.86 33.83
C MET A 716 -0.28 10.70 32.65
N VAL A 717 0.44 11.78 32.28
CA VAL A 717 0.08 12.59 31.10
C VAL A 717 0.19 11.78 29.82
N ALA A 718 1.24 10.95 29.70
CA ALA A 718 1.41 10.07 28.54
C ALA A 718 0.30 9.03 28.43
N ALA A 719 -0.08 8.40 29.55
CA ALA A 719 -1.17 7.45 29.56
C ALA A 719 -2.52 8.11 29.20
N LEU A 720 -2.77 9.31 29.72
CA LEU A 720 -3.94 10.10 29.34
C LEU A 720 -3.93 10.45 27.85
N GLY A 721 -2.79 10.91 27.32
CA GLY A 721 -2.61 11.23 25.91
C GLY A 721 -2.81 10.01 25.01
N ALA A 722 -2.20 8.87 25.40
CA ALA A 722 -2.39 7.62 24.69
C ALA A 722 -3.86 7.20 24.63
N ALA A 723 -4.58 7.29 25.77
CA ALA A 723 -6.02 7.01 25.81
C ALA A 723 -6.85 7.96 24.93
N ILE A 724 -6.55 9.26 24.95
CA ILE A 724 -7.22 10.27 24.08
C ILE A 724 -6.95 10.00 22.60
N GLY A 725 -5.75 9.53 22.24
CA GLY A 725 -5.36 9.25 20.87
C GLY A 725 -5.97 7.98 20.26
N LEU A 726 -6.45 7.03 21.08
CA LEU A 726 -6.96 5.74 20.61
C LEU A 726 -8.15 5.88 19.66
N TYR A 727 -9.21 6.53 20.11
CA TYR A 727 -10.44 6.65 19.31
C TYR A 727 -10.22 7.44 18.00
N PRO A 728 -9.62 8.65 18.01
CA PRO A 728 -9.26 9.33 16.78
C PRO A 728 -8.34 8.50 15.89
N GLY A 729 -7.38 7.76 16.47
CA GLY A 729 -6.48 6.89 15.72
C GLY A 729 -7.22 5.81 14.95
N ILE A 730 -8.18 5.14 15.56
CA ILE A 730 -9.04 4.15 14.90
C ILE A 730 -9.87 4.78 13.77
N ARG A 731 -10.45 5.98 14.01
CA ARG A 731 -11.26 6.69 12.99
C ARG A 731 -10.43 7.13 11.80
N VAL A 732 -9.22 7.62 12.04
CA VAL A 732 -8.26 8.01 10.98
C VAL A 732 -7.81 6.77 10.21
N ALA A 733 -7.51 5.68 10.89
CA ALA A 733 -7.15 4.40 10.25
C ALA A 733 -8.29 3.86 9.38
N GLN A 734 -9.53 3.94 9.85
CA GLN A 734 -10.70 3.53 9.08
C GLN A 734 -10.87 4.41 7.83
N GLY A 735 -10.79 5.73 7.98
CA GLY A 735 -10.89 6.65 6.84
C GLY A 735 -9.80 6.44 5.78
N LEU A 736 -8.56 6.16 6.21
CA LEU A 736 -7.47 5.81 5.28
C LEU A 736 -7.74 4.47 4.59
N MET A 737 -8.17 3.46 5.35
CA MET A 737 -8.51 2.14 4.82
C MET A 737 -9.60 2.26 3.75
N ASP A 738 -10.68 3.00 4.05
CA ASP A 738 -11.79 3.22 3.11
C ASP A 738 -11.34 3.97 1.84
N ALA A 739 -10.41 4.92 2.00
CA ALA A 739 -9.85 5.69 0.89
C ALA A 739 -8.85 4.92 0.02
N THR A 740 -8.22 3.87 0.55
CA THR A 740 -7.21 3.06 -0.15
C THR A 740 -7.76 1.72 -0.66
N GLN A 741 -9.06 1.43 -0.48
CA GLN A 741 -9.68 0.25 -1.05
C GLN A 741 -9.60 0.29 -2.58
N THR A 742 -8.99 -0.74 -3.17
CA THR A 742 -8.88 -0.94 -4.62
C THR A 742 -9.75 -2.13 -5.06
N GLU A 743 -9.97 -2.24 -6.35
CA GLU A 743 -10.77 -3.33 -6.93
C GLU A 743 -10.24 -4.73 -6.58
N GLY A 744 -8.93 -4.87 -6.47
CA GLY A 744 -8.26 -6.15 -6.15
C GLY A 744 -8.07 -6.43 -4.67
N PHE A 745 -8.18 -5.40 -3.80
CA PHE A 745 -7.94 -5.51 -2.36
C PHE A 745 -9.01 -4.77 -1.55
N ALA A 746 -9.85 -5.54 -0.86
CA ALA A 746 -10.87 -5.04 0.06
C ALA A 746 -10.51 -5.48 1.48
N MET A 747 -9.74 -4.65 2.19
CA MET A 747 -9.35 -4.95 3.56
C MET A 747 -10.35 -4.39 4.56
N LYS A 748 -10.66 -5.16 5.60
CA LYS A 748 -11.44 -4.70 6.76
C LYS A 748 -10.49 -4.23 7.84
N LEU A 749 -10.81 -3.11 8.50
CA LEU A 749 -10.00 -2.63 9.61
C LEU A 749 -10.00 -3.64 10.75
N VAL A 750 -8.83 -4.12 11.09
CA VAL A 750 -8.57 -4.98 12.26
C VAL A 750 -7.50 -4.33 13.10
N VAL A 751 -7.73 -4.29 14.41
CA VAL A 751 -6.73 -3.80 15.36
C VAL A 751 -6.48 -4.91 16.37
N SER A 752 -5.27 -5.44 16.38
CA SER A 752 -4.89 -6.53 17.28
C SER A 752 -4.70 -6.04 18.73
N GLN A 753 -4.80 -6.95 19.68
CA GLN A 753 -4.47 -6.64 21.09
C GLN A 753 -3.04 -6.13 21.24
N GLN A 754 -2.11 -6.64 20.44
CA GLN A 754 -0.71 -6.20 20.43
C GLN A 754 -0.58 -4.75 20.00
N THR A 755 -1.31 -4.33 18.95
CA THR A 755 -1.31 -2.94 18.48
C THR A 755 -1.94 -2.01 19.52
N TYR A 756 -3.02 -2.41 20.20
CA TYR A 756 -3.58 -1.64 21.32
C TYR A 756 -2.57 -1.48 22.46
N LEU A 757 -1.93 -2.57 22.86
CA LEU A 757 -0.92 -2.55 23.92
C LEU A 757 0.30 -1.71 23.52
N MET A 758 0.79 -1.85 22.29
CA MET A 758 1.89 -1.02 21.80
C MET A 758 1.52 0.46 21.76
N ALA A 759 0.35 0.79 21.26
CA ALA A 759 -0.10 2.17 21.16
C ALA A 759 -0.30 2.85 22.53
N LEU A 760 -0.66 2.10 23.55
CA LEU A 760 -0.77 2.57 24.93
C LEU A 760 0.60 2.58 25.63
N ALA A 761 1.39 1.55 25.49
CA ALA A 761 2.64 1.38 26.23
C ALA A 761 3.80 2.17 25.60
N ALA A 762 3.92 2.21 24.27
CA ALA A 762 5.04 2.86 23.60
C ALA A 762 5.17 4.35 23.96
N PRO A 763 4.12 5.19 23.94
CA PRO A 763 4.22 6.57 24.37
C PRO A 763 4.70 6.70 25.82
N VAL A 764 4.22 5.85 26.71
CA VAL A 764 4.62 5.86 28.14
C VAL A 764 6.08 5.47 28.30
N VAL A 765 6.55 4.45 27.59
CA VAL A 765 7.96 4.03 27.57
C VAL A 765 8.85 5.11 26.97
N LEU A 766 8.43 5.70 25.84
CA LEU A 766 9.17 6.77 25.17
C LEU A 766 9.26 8.02 26.04
N VAL A 767 8.19 8.35 26.77
CA VAL A 767 8.16 9.42 27.78
C VAL A 767 9.21 9.13 28.88
N PHE A 768 9.26 7.91 29.39
CA PHE A 768 10.23 7.50 30.40
C PHE A 768 11.67 7.66 29.89
N LEU A 769 11.95 7.25 28.66
CA LEU A 769 13.26 7.41 28.03
C LEU A 769 13.63 8.88 27.78
N ALA A 770 12.67 9.68 27.27
CA ALA A 770 12.88 11.10 26.96
C ALA A 770 13.18 11.95 28.20
N GLN A 771 12.78 11.50 29.38
CA GLN A 771 13.04 12.21 30.65
C GLN A 771 14.50 12.09 31.14
N TRP A 772 15.22 11.07 30.71
CA TRP A 772 16.57 10.76 31.21
C TRP A 772 17.54 11.95 31.19
N PRO A 773 17.67 12.72 30.10
CA PRO A 773 18.50 13.91 30.06
C PRO A 773 18.07 15.00 31.06
N GLY A 774 16.75 15.21 31.20
CA GLY A 774 16.17 16.19 32.12
C GLY A 774 16.41 15.84 33.58
N LEU A 775 16.23 14.56 33.94
CA LEU A 775 16.48 14.06 35.31
C LEU A 775 17.96 14.18 35.69
N ARG A 776 18.89 13.94 34.76
CA ARG A 776 20.33 14.19 34.95
C ARG A 776 20.65 15.68 35.19
N ARG A 777 19.93 16.59 34.55
CA ARG A 777 20.08 18.05 34.80
C ARG A 777 19.63 18.39 36.21
N ILE A 778 18.48 17.88 36.69
CA ILE A 778 17.99 18.13 38.04
C ILE A 778 19.01 17.68 39.09
N SER A 779 19.68 16.54 38.87
CA SER A 779 20.67 16.04 39.82
C SER A 779 21.89 16.94 39.95
N ARG A 780 22.17 17.80 39.00
CA ARG A 780 23.32 18.75 38.95
C ARG A 780 22.93 20.21 39.27
N LEU A 781 21.64 20.47 39.61
CA LEU A 781 21.18 21.82 39.96
C LEU A 781 21.86 22.33 41.23
N ASP A 782 22.48 23.49 41.14
CA ASP A 782 22.94 24.26 42.30
C ASP A 782 21.78 24.87 43.04
N LEU A 783 21.54 24.33 44.24
CA LEU A 783 20.45 24.76 45.14
C LEU A 783 20.55 26.22 45.55
N ALA A 784 21.78 26.71 45.80
CA ALA A 784 22.00 28.08 46.22
C ALA A 784 21.66 29.11 45.13
N GLY A 785 22.05 28.77 43.87
CA GLY A 785 21.69 29.57 42.70
C GLY A 785 20.20 29.57 42.37
N ALA A 786 19.52 28.41 42.50
CA ALA A 786 18.10 28.30 42.18
C ALA A 786 17.16 29.07 43.14
N ILE A 787 17.60 29.32 44.33
CA ILE A 787 16.84 30.10 45.37
C ILE A 787 17.12 31.60 45.22
N ARG A 788 18.38 32.00 44.82
CA ARG A 788 18.82 33.40 44.71
C ARG A 788 18.29 34.15 43.48
N LEU A 789 17.85 33.46 42.43
CA LEU A 789 17.38 34.03 41.15
C LEU A 789 16.15 34.97 41.22
N ARG A 790 15.73 35.47 42.40
CA ARG A 790 14.61 36.40 42.55
C ARG A 790 14.99 37.75 43.12
N ASP A 791 16.21 37.93 43.53
CA ASP A 791 16.64 39.23 44.09
C ASP A 791 17.44 40.09 43.09
N GLU A 792 17.59 39.62 41.83
CA GLU A 792 18.03 40.38 40.66
C GLU A 792 16.90 40.38 39.61
#